data_bfc2774a2b65b4617ab4c1525d45e08b
#
_entry.id   bfc2774a2b65b4617ab4c1525d45e08b
#
_cell.length_a   1.000
_cell.length_b   1.000
_cell.length_c   1.000
_cell.angle_alpha   90.00
_cell.angle_beta   90.00
_cell.angle_gamma   90.00
#
_symmetry.space_group_name_H-M   'P 1'
#
loop_
_entity.id
_entity.type
_entity.pdbx_description
1 polymer ?
#
loop_
_entity_poly.entity_id
_entity_poly.type
_entity_poly.pdbx_seq_one_letter_code
_entity_poly.pdbx_strand_id
1 'polypeptide(L)'
;MAKWVYAFGDGKAEGAASDRNLLGGKGANLAEMSSLGLPVPPGFTITTEVCTSYYDHERSYPDELDEQVRKALDHVAELTGRAFGGTEKPLLVSVRSGARASMPGMMDTVLNLGLNDETVQAIAREAGDERFAYDSYRRFIQMYSDVVLGVDHGFFEEILEDKKADLGFEVDTALSADDWKEVIGLYKAKVEEELGAPFPQDPREQLWGAISAVFSSWMNARAITYRRLHNIPAQWGTAVNVQAMVFGNMGETSATGVAFTRNPSTGEKKLYGEFLVNAQGEDVVAGIRTPQNITEEARIAAGSDKPSLEKVMPEAFAEFLKVADRLERHYRDMQDLEFTIERGKLWMLQTRSGKRTAKAALKMAVEMAAEGLITEEEAVLRIDPAALDQLLHPTIDPRAERIVIGQGLPASPGAATGEIVFSSEDAEQAKSEGRNVILVRVETSPEDIHGMHAAEGILTTRGGMTSHAAVVARGMGKPCVSGAGSLRVDYRNGTMLAAGQTFKKGDIITVDGGSGQVLKGAVAMLQPELSGDFGQLMQWADKTRRMKVRANAETPADARTARSFGAEGIGLCRTEHMFFEGERIIAMREMILADKEEGRRVALAKLLPMQRSDFVELFEIMKGLPVTIRLLDPPLHEFLPRTDEEVAEVASAMGVDADKLRERSESLHEFNPMLGHRGCRLAVSYPEIAEMQARAIFEAAVEAGKKTGEPVVPEVMVPLVGLKAELDFVKARIDAVAKEVISEAGVQIDYMVGTMIELPRAALRAAEIAETAEFFSFGTNDLTQTTFGISRDDAAPFLSTYQSCGVIEQDPFVSLDLDGVGELIQIAAERGRKTRDKLKLGICGEHGGDPTSIAFCEKTGLDYVSCSPFRVPIARLAAAQAAARNSAS
;
A
#
# COMPACT_ATOMS: atom_id res chain seq x y z
N MET A 1 -30.88 21.67 24.28
CA MET A 1 -31.04 20.24 24.00
C MET A 1 -30.05 19.83 22.95
N ALA A 2 -29.36 18.73 23.18
CA ALA A 2 -28.46 18.17 22.16
C ALA A 2 -29.29 17.63 20.99
N LYS A 3 -28.79 17.82 19.76
CA LYS A 3 -29.44 17.30 18.56
C LYS A 3 -28.80 16.00 18.16
N TRP A 4 -29.52 14.89 18.31
CA TRP A 4 -29.03 13.55 18.02
C TRP A 4 -29.52 12.97 16.71
N VAL A 5 -30.59 13.55 16.11
CA VAL A 5 -31.26 13.03 14.92
C VAL A 5 -31.33 14.11 13.85
N TYR A 6 -30.98 13.74 12.63
CA TYR A 6 -30.92 14.61 11.45
C TYR A 6 -31.75 14.02 10.32
N ALA A 7 -32.85 14.68 9.96
CA ALA A 7 -33.77 14.24 8.92
C ALA A 7 -33.30 14.64 7.52
N PHE A 8 -33.70 13.85 6.51
CA PHE A 8 -33.50 14.13 5.09
C PHE A 8 -34.66 13.58 4.27
N GLY A 9 -34.96 14.20 3.13
CA GLY A 9 -36.02 13.80 2.20
C GLY A 9 -36.67 15.00 1.51
N ASP A 10 -37.37 14.78 0.41
CA ASP A 10 -38.12 15.78 -0.35
C ASP A 10 -37.31 17.05 -0.69
N GLY A 11 -36.09 16.88 -1.17
CA GLY A 11 -35.19 17.97 -1.54
C GLY A 11 -34.62 18.81 -0.38
N LYS A 12 -34.74 18.34 0.87
CA LYS A 12 -34.25 19.00 2.08
C LYS A 12 -33.44 18.03 2.93
N ALA A 13 -32.50 18.60 3.68
CA ALA A 13 -31.77 17.87 4.71
C ALA A 13 -31.31 18.80 5.83
N GLU A 14 -31.18 18.26 7.01
CA GLU A 14 -30.67 18.98 8.21
C GLU A 14 -29.15 18.85 8.35
N GLY A 15 -28.49 18.00 7.55
CA GLY A 15 -27.04 17.82 7.47
C GLY A 15 -26.52 17.96 6.07
N ALA A 16 -25.20 17.89 5.91
CA ALA A 16 -24.49 18.00 4.64
C ALA A 16 -23.31 17.01 4.55
N ALA A 17 -22.68 16.92 3.37
CA ALA A 17 -21.50 16.07 3.14
C ALA A 17 -20.31 16.38 4.08
N SER A 18 -20.21 17.65 4.54
CA SER A 18 -19.21 18.09 5.52
C SER A 18 -19.38 17.46 6.91
N ASP A 19 -20.58 17.01 7.25
CA ASP A 19 -20.92 16.50 8.57
C ASP A 19 -20.58 15.00 8.74
N ARG A 20 -19.66 14.50 7.93
CA ARG A 20 -19.24 13.09 7.89
C ARG A 20 -18.80 12.56 9.27
N ASN A 21 -18.20 13.39 10.11
CA ASN A 21 -17.78 13.00 11.43
C ASN A 21 -18.98 12.75 12.37
N LEU A 22 -20.08 13.46 12.17
CA LEU A 22 -21.29 13.39 12.97
C LEU A 22 -22.30 12.37 12.43
N LEU A 23 -22.54 12.40 11.12
CA LEU A 23 -23.57 11.59 10.44
C LEU A 23 -23.02 10.30 9.84
N GLY A 24 -21.71 10.08 9.92
CA GLY A 24 -21.04 9.01 9.19
C GLY A 24 -21.05 9.26 7.68
N GLY A 25 -20.31 8.43 6.92
CA GLY A 25 -20.22 8.61 5.47
C GLY A 25 -21.55 8.41 4.74
N LYS A 26 -22.36 7.44 5.16
CA LYS A 26 -23.67 7.15 4.52
C LYS A 26 -24.70 8.24 4.83
N GLY A 27 -24.84 8.63 6.09
CA GLY A 27 -25.81 9.66 6.50
C GLY A 27 -25.52 11.02 5.88
N ALA A 28 -24.26 11.45 5.88
CA ALA A 28 -23.82 12.68 5.25
C ALA A 28 -24.14 12.72 3.75
N ASN A 29 -23.86 11.62 3.03
CA ASN A 29 -24.14 11.52 1.60
C ASN A 29 -25.63 11.43 1.27
N LEU A 30 -26.47 10.79 2.10
CA LEU A 30 -27.92 10.78 1.95
C LEU A 30 -28.50 12.19 2.13
N ALA A 31 -28.03 12.93 3.14
CA ALA A 31 -28.40 14.33 3.35
C ALA A 31 -27.99 15.20 2.15
N GLU A 32 -26.77 15.04 1.66
CA GLU A 32 -26.28 15.81 0.50
C GLU A 32 -27.08 15.52 -0.76
N MET A 33 -27.29 14.26 -1.11
CA MET A 33 -28.12 13.88 -2.27
C MET A 33 -29.53 14.45 -2.18
N SER A 34 -30.12 14.43 -0.97
CA SER A 34 -31.45 14.97 -0.73
C SER A 34 -31.44 16.50 -0.96
N SER A 35 -30.45 17.21 -0.43
CA SER A 35 -30.30 18.67 -0.61
C SER A 35 -30.04 19.05 -2.08
N LEU A 36 -29.43 18.17 -2.86
CA LEU A 36 -29.30 18.31 -4.31
C LEU A 36 -30.63 18.06 -5.07
N GLY A 37 -31.73 17.72 -4.38
CA GLY A 37 -33.02 17.42 -5.00
C GLY A 37 -33.01 16.13 -5.80
N LEU A 38 -32.13 15.19 -5.49
CA LEU A 38 -32.13 13.85 -6.10
C LEU A 38 -33.21 12.97 -5.45
N PRO A 39 -33.70 11.93 -6.17
CA PRO A 39 -34.74 11.07 -5.68
C PRO A 39 -34.20 10.13 -4.59
N VAL A 40 -34.14 10.60 -3.36
CA VAL A 40 -33.71 9.84 -2.18
C VAL A 40 -34.91 9.50 -1.34
N PRO A 41 -35.13 8.23 -0.95
CA PRO A 41 -36.18 7.88 0.00
C PRO A 41 -35.97 8.62 1.30
N PRO A 42 -37.02 9.26 1.90
CA PRO A 42 -36.88 10.04 3.11
C PRO A 42 -36.44 9.19 4.29
N GLY A 43 -35.72 9.81 5.22
CA GLY A 43 -35.19 9.12 6.37
C GLY A 43 -34.54 10.08 7.37
N PHE A 44 -33.83 9.52 8.32
CA PHE A 44 -33.04 10.27 9.29
C PHE A 44 -31.80 9.50 9.72
N THR A 45 -30.82 10.23 10.22
CA THR A 45 -29.57 9.69 10.75
C THR A 45 -29.49 9.98 12.24
N ILE A 46 -29.24 8.96 13.07
CA ILE A 46 -28.84 9.06 14.46
C ILE A 46 -27.32 9.16 14.49
N THR A 47 -26.79 10.16 15.18
CA THR A 47 -25.37 10.56 15.09
C THR A 47 -24.39 9.53 15.67
N THR A 48 -23.13 9.62 15.26
CA THR A 48 -22.02 8.82 15.81
C THR A 48 -21.80 9.08 17.30
N GLU A 49 -22.16 10.27 17.78
CA GLU A 49 -22.05 10.65 19.20
C GLU A 49 -22.98 9.83 20.09
N VAL A 50 -24.15 9.41 19.58
CA VAL A 50 -25.05 8.50 20.30
C VAL A 50 -24.39 7.13 20.50
N CYS A 51 -23.64 6.63 19.51
CA CYS A 51 -22.88 5.39 19.65
C CYS A 51 -21.84 5.49 20.78
N THR A 52 -21.09 6.57 20.82
CA THR A 52 -20.09 6.82 21.88
C THR A 52 -20.78 6.91 23.24
N SER A 53 -21.86 7.72 23.35
CA SER A 53 -22.64 7.84 24.59
C SER A 53 -23.23 6.49 25.04
N TYR A 54 -23.71 5.67 24.11
CA TYR A 54 -24.24 4.33 24.39
C TYR A 54 -23.22 3.42 25.09
N TYR A 55 -21.97 3.45 24.62
CA TYR A 55 -20.91 2.65 25.25
C TYR A 55 -20.39 3.25 26.56
N ASP A 56 -20.32 4.58 26.66
CA ASP A 56 -19.85 5.27 27.86
C ASP A 56 -20.82 5.17 29.02
N HIS A 57 -22.13 4.93 28.76
CA HIS A 57 -23.19 4.83 29.75
C HIS A 57 -23.83 3.41 29.82
N GLU A 58 -23.01 2.38 29.83
CA GLU A 58 -23.43 0.98 30.00
C GLU A 58 -24.57 0.55 29.07
N ARG A 59 -24.51 0.95 27.78
CA ARG A 59 -25.50 0.70 26.72
C ARG A 59 -26.86 1.39 26.97
N SER A 60 -26.84 2.55 27.62
CA SER A 60 -28.02 3.40 27.81
C SER A 60 -28.04 4.53 26.78
N TYR A 61 -29.22 4.90 26.34
CA TYR A 61 -29.42 6.01 25.41
C TYR A 61 -29.61 7.34 26.13
N PRO A 62 -29.28 8.48 25.47
CA PRO A 62 -29.66 9.80 25.96
C PRO A 62 -31.18 9.93 26.13
N ASP A 63 -31.65 10.56 27.23
CA ASP A 63 -33.08 10.67 27.58
C ASP A 63 -33.96 11.28 26.47
N GLU A 64 -33.42 12.23 25.69
CA GLU A 64 -34.15 12.93 24.64
C GLU A 64 -34.16 12.19 23.28
N LEU A 65 -33.40 11.09 23.12
CA LEU A 65 -33.24 10.41 21.85
C LEU A 65 -34.56 9.80 21.35
N ASP A 66 -35.33 9.16 22.23
CA ASP A 66 -36.60 8.51 21.85
C ASP A 66 -37.60 9.53 21.28
N GLU A 67 -37.72 10.71 21.86
CA GLU A 67 -38.58 11.77 21.34
C GLU A 67 -38.10 12.29 19.97
N GLN A 68 -36.78 12.45 19.79
CA GLN A 68 -36.25 12.90 18.51
C GLN A 68 -36.44 11.84 17.40
N VAL A 69 -36.22 10.55 17.69
CA VAL A 69 -36.50 9.44 16.77
C VAL A 69 -37.99 9.39 16.40
N ARG A 70 -38.90 9.53 17.38
CA ARG A 70 -40.32 9.55 17.11
C ARG A 70 -40.73 10.70 16.18
N LYS A 71 -40.26 11.92 16.44
CA LYS A 71 -40.54 13.09 15.59
C LYS A 71 -40.00 12.93 14.18
N ALA A 72 -38.79 12.37 14.04
CA ALA A 72 -38.21 12.10 12.73
C ALA A 72 -38.99 11.02 11.97
N LEU A 73 -39.44 9.98 12.66
CA LEU A 73 -40.27 8.92 12.06
C LEU A 73 -41.65 9.45 11.62
N ASP A 74 -42.28 10.30 12.43
CA ASP A 74 -43.55 10.97 12.08
C ASP A 74 -43.35 11.85 10.82
N HIS A 75 -42.22 12.56 10.72
CA HIS A 75 -41.88 13.34 9.52
C HIS A 75 -41.71 12.47 8.28
N VAL A 76 -41.01 11.33 8.38
CA VAL A 76 -40.88 10.36 7.27
C VAL A 76 -42.27 9.82 6.87
N ALA A 77 -43.14 9.55 7.84
CA ALA A 77 -44.52 9.10 7.61
C ALA A 77 -45.34 10.15 6.85
N GLU A 78 -45.20 11.42 7.21
CA GLU A 78 -45.86 12.55 6.52
C GLU A 78 -45.34 12.65 5.05
N LEU A 79 -44.04 12.62 4.83
CA LEU A 79 -43.45 12.73 3.48
C LEU A 79 -43.84 11.57 2.55
N THR A 80 -43.99 10.37 3.11
CA THR A 80 -44.36 9.18 2.34
C THR A 80 -45.88 8.97 2.22
N GLY A 81 -46.68 9.64 3.05
CA GLY A 81 -48.10 9.38 3.17
C GLY A 81 -48.44 8.00 3.74
N ARG A 82 -47.50 7.44 4.55
CA ARG A 82 -47.59 6.10 5.16
C ARG A 82 -47.50 6.21 6.69
N ALA A 83 -47.93 5.19 7.40
CA ALA A 83 -47.84 5.17 8.86
C ALA A 83 -46.99 4.01 9.36
N PHE A 84 -46.03 4.28 10.25
CA PHE A 84 -45.22 3.22 10.86
C PHE A 84 -46.10 2.37 11.78
N GLY A 85 -46.18 1.06 11.49
CA GLY A 85 -47.14 0.16 12.14
C GLY A 85 -48.60 0.33 11.69
N GLY A 86 -48.86 1.13 10.67
CA GLY A 86 -50.20 1.34 10.12
C GLY A 86 -50.75 0.11 9.38
N THR A 87 -52.04 -0.17 9.50
CA THR A 87 -52.69 -1.34 8.92
C THR A 87 -53.32 -1.08 7.56
N GLU A 88 -53.32 0.15 7.05
CA GLU A 88 -53.81 0.51 5.70
C GLU A 88 -52.64 0.75 4.72
N LYS A 89 -51.71 1.66 5.07
CA LYS A 89 -50.54 2.01 4.28
C LYS A 89 -49.30 1.98 5.22
N PRO A 90 -48.76 0.81 5.52
CA PRO A 90 -47.66 0.70 6.44
C PRO A 90 -46.39 1.34 5.86
N LEU A 91 -45.68 2.12 6.71
CA LEU A 91 -44.34 2.56 6.45
C LEU A 91 -43.38 1.44 6.87
N LEU A 92 -42.61 0.93 5.95
CA LEU A 92 -41.47 0.05 6.26
C LEU A 92 -40.17 0.85 6.16
N VAL A 93 -39.20 0.54 7.01
CA VAL A 93 -37.92 1.21 7.02
C VAL A 93 -36.75 0.22 6.98
N SER A 94 -35.63 0.70 6.52
CA SER A 94 -34.33 0.03 6.70
C SER A 94 -33.57 0.72 7.83
N VAL A 95 -32.82 -0.06 8.61
CA VAL A 95 -31.90 0.42 9.66
C VAL A 95 -30.50 -0.04 9.29
N ARG A 96 -29.62 0.92 8.97
CA ARG A 96 -28.30 0.65 8.40
C ARG A 96 -27.21 1.43 9.14
N SER A 97 -26.03 0.82 9.31
CA SER A 97 -24.86 1.49 9.87
C SER A 97 -24.30 2.57 8.92
N GLY A 98 -23.66 3.59 9.51
CA GLY A 98 -23.00 4.66 8.82
C GLY A 98 -21.73 5.11 9.53
N ALA A 99 -20.66 4.32 9.46
CA ALA A 99 -19.36 4.70 10.03
C ALA A 99 -18.71 5.85 9.24
N ARG A 100 -17.79 6.59 9.89
CA ARG A 100 -17.02 7.67 9.24
C ARG A 100 -16.14 7.14 8.11
N ALA A 101 -15.59 5.93 8.26
CA ALA A 101 -14.88 5.19 7.23
C ALA A 101 -15.74 4.05 6.68
N SER A 102 -15.58 3.73 5.39
CA SER A 102 -16.29 2.61 4.77
C SER A 102 -15.75 1.28 5.31
N MET A 103 -16.64 0.46 5.88
CA MET A 103 -16.33 -0.87 6.45
C MET A 103 -17.27 -1.92 5.84
N PRO A 104 -17.07 -2.32 4.56
CA PRO A 104 -17.98 -3.20 3.84
C PRO A 104 -18.13 -4.55 4.52
N GLY A 105 -19.38 -4.99 4.76
CA GLY A 105 -19.70 -6.29 5.38
C GLY A 105 -19.35 -6.42 6.87
N MET A 106 -18.79 -5.37 7.50
CA MET A 106 -18.36 -5.44 8.90
C MET A 106 -19.47 -5.08 9.89
N MET A 107 -20.47 -4.33 9.44
CA MET A 107 -21.54 -3.78 10.27
C MET A 107 -22.90 -4.34 9.83
N ASP A 108 -23.82 -4.42 10.77
CA ASP A 108 -25.13 -5.02 10.57
C ASP A 108 -26.13 -4.06 9.90
N THR A 109 -27.14 -4.66 9.25
CA THR A 109 -28.23 -3.97 8.54
C THR A 109 -29.53 -4.76 8.77
N VAL A 110 -30.64 -4.05 8.93
CA VAL A 110 -31.99 -4.66 8.98
C VAL A 110 -32.87 -3.97 7.95
N LEU A 111 -33.47 -4.77 7.07
CA LEU A 111 -34.39 -4.31 6.03
C LEU A 111 -35.83 -4.73 6.34
N ASN A 112 -36.81 -4.11 5.67
CA ASN A 112 -38.24 -4.44 5.77
C ASN A 112 -38.79 -4.32 7.20
N LEU A 113 -38.18 -3.50 8.05
CA LEU A 113 -38.58 -3.32 9.43
C LEU A 113 -39.95 -2.63 9.53
N GLY A 114 -40.80 -3.13 10.39
CA GLY A 114 -42.20 -2.72 10.53
C GLY A 114 -43.18 -3.77 10.01
N LEU A 115 -42.68 -4.86 9.39
CA LEU A 115 -43.52 -6.01 9.03
C LEU A 115 -43.91 -6.82 10.26
N ASN A 116 -45.18 -7.18 10.33
CA ASN A 116 -45.77 -8.09 11.29
C ASN A 116 -46.99 -8.79 10.66
N ASP A 117 -47.73 -9.58 11.40
CA ASP A 117 -48.87 -10.36 10.91
C ASP A 117 -50.03 -9.50 10.35
N GLU A 118 -50.13 -8.24 10.77
CA GLU A 118 -51.15 -7.30 10.27
C GLU A 118 -50.64 -6.47 9.09
N THR A 119 -49.44 -5.92 9.21
CA THR A 119 -48.88 -5.02 8.19
C THR A 119 -48.52 -5.75 6.90
N VAL A 120 -48.15 -7.04 6.94
CA VAL A 120 -47.91 -7.85 5.73
C VAL A 120 -49.15 -7.97 4.85
N GLN A 121 -50.34 -8.07 5.47
CA GLN A 121 -51.61 -8.12 4.74
C GLN A 121 -51.93 -6.79 4.06
N ALA A 122 -51.58 -5.68 4.69
CA ALA A 122 -51.73 -4.36 4.11
C ALA A 122 -50.81 -4.16 2.88
N ILE A 123 -49.55 -4.59 3.01
CA ILE A 123 -48.58 -4.57 1.90
C ILE A 123 -49.05 -5.44 0.75
N ALA A 124 -49.58 -6.64 1.03
CA ALA A 124 -50.17 -7.54 0.00
C ALA A 124 -51.30 -6.89 -0.79
N ARG A 125 -52.22 -6.24 -0.09
CA ARG A 125 -53.35 -5.50 -0.70
C ARG A 125 -52.87 -4.33 -1.56
N GLU A 126 -51.92 -3.54 -1.04
CA GLU A 126 -51.39 -2.35 -1.72
C GLU A 126 -50.57 -2.74 -2.96
N ALA A 127 -49.74 -3.74 -2.83
CA ALA A 127 -48.92 -4.23 -3.94
C ALA A 127 -49.76 -4.96 -5.02
N GLY A 128 -50.88 -5.54 -4.63
CA GLY A 128 -51.63 -6.46 -5.48
C GLY A 128 -50.91 -7.78 -5.70
N ASP A 129 -49.95 -8.11 -4.83
CA ASP A 129 -49.06 -9.28 -4.91
C ASP A 129 -48.78 -9.84 -3.50
N GLU A 130 -49.51 -10.90 -3.16
CA GLU A 130 -49.31 -11.60 -1.89
C GLU A 130 -47.93 -12.25 -1.80
N ARG A 131 -47.44 -12.78 -2.90
CA ARG A 131 -46.15 -13.46 -2.93
C ARG A 131 -45.02 -12.49 -2.52
N PHE A 132 -45.00 -11.30 -3.12
CA PHE A 132 -44.05 -10.24 -2.76
C PHE A 132 -44.11 -9.89 -1.27
N ALA A 133 -45.31 -9.70 -0.72
CA ALA A 133 -45.47 -9.30 0.65
C ALA A 133 -44.94 -10.35 1.65
N TYR A 134 -45.30 -11.62 1.43
CA TYR A 134 -44.89 -12.71 2.33
C TYR A 134 -43.42 -13.10 2.13
N ASP A 135 -42.84 -13.00 0.93
CA ASP A 135 -41.39 -13.13 0.73
C ASP A 135 -40.61 -12.01 1.50
N SER A 136 -41.10 -10.76 1.43
CA SER A 136 -40.50 -9.66 2.19
C SER A 136 -40.59 -9.88 3.70
N TYR A 137 -41.68 -10.47 4.18
CA TYR A 137 -41.85 -10.78 5.60
C TYR A 137 -40.96 -11.92 6.09
N ARG A 138 -40.80 -12.99 5.31
CA ARG A 138 -39.89 -14.07 5.67
C ARG A 138 -38.44 -13.57 5.71
N ARG A 139 -38.02 -12.73 4.73
CA ARG A 139 -36.69 -12.10 4.73
C ARG A 139 -36.44 -11.24 5.97
N PHE A 140 -37.49 -10.48 6.37
CA PHE A 140 -37.40 -9.67 7.58
C PHE A 140 -37.27 -10.54 8.83
N ILE A 141 -38.08 -11.61 8.97
CA ILE A 141 -37.95 -12.52 10.13
C ILE A 141 -36.56 -13.14 10.19
N GLN A 142 -36.06 -13.69 9.08
CA GLN A 142 -34.73 -14.28 9.01
C GLN A 142 -33.65 -13.29 9.42
N MET A 143 -33.60 -12.12 8.77
CA MET A 143 -32.60 -11.09 9.04
C MET A 143 -32.69 -10.52 10.47
N TYR A 144 -33.89 -10.21 10.93
CA TYR A 144 -34.07 -9.67 12.27
C TYR A 144 -33.68 -10.69 13.35
N SER A 145 -34.03 -11.95 13.14
CA SER A 145 -33.73 -13.02 14.10
C SER A 145 -32.21 -13.28 14.18
N ASP A 146 -31.50 -13.26 13.06
CA ASP A 146 -30.04 -13.39 13.02
C ASP A 146 -29.36 -12.16 13.64
N VAL A 147 -29.65 -10.97 13.12
CA VAL A 147 -28.94 -9.73 13.47
C VAL A 147 -29.31 -9.19 14.85
N VAL A 148 -30.57 -9.23 15.21
CA VAL A 148 -31.08 -8.58 16.44
C VAL A 148 -31.28 -9.57 17.58
N LEU A 149 -31.84 -10.74 17.28
CA LEU A 149 -32.19 -11.73 18.29
C LEU A 149 -31.06 -12.75 18.52
N GLY A 150 -30.07 -12.84 17.62
CA GLY A 150 -28.93 -13.73 17.76
C GLY A 150 -29.23 -15.21 17.50
N VAL A 151 -30.27 -15.51 16.73
CA VAL A 151 -30.61 -16.86 16.28
C VAL A 151 -29.80 -17.21 15.04
N ASP A 152 -29.15 -18.36 15.03
CA ASP A 152 -28.26 -18.75 13.94
C ASP A 152 -28.97 -18.76 12.59
N HIS A 153 -28.38 -18.05 11.63
CA HIS A 153 -28.86 -17.95 10.24
C HIS A 153 -29.06 -19.31 9.56
N GLY A 154 -28.19 -20.26 9.89
CA GLY A 154 -28.23 -21.61 9.33
C GLY A 154 -29.57 -22.34 9.54
N PHE A 155 -30.25 -22.12 10.65
CA PHE A 155 -31.55 -22.75 10.89
C PHE A 155 -32.63 -22.31 9.87
N PHE A 156 -32.61 -21.05 9.48
CA PHE A 156 -33.56 -20.50 8.51
C PHE A 156 -33.25 -20.98 7.09
N GLU A 157 -31.97 -21.08 6.73
CA GLU A 157 -31.53 -21.62 5.45
C GLU A 157 -31.93 -23.11 5.32
N GLU A 158 -31.71 -23.90 6.37
CA GLU A 158 -32.10 -25.31 6.38
C GLU A 158 -33.62 -25.50 6.18
N ILE A 159 -34.45 -24.74 6.90
CA ILE A 159 -35.90 -24.77 6.75
C ILE A 159 -36.33 -24.41 5.31
N LEU A 160 -35.70 -23.40 4.70
CA LEU A 160 -35.99 -22.97 3.33
C LEU A 160 -35.57 -24.01 2.29
N GLU A 161 -34.38 -24.59 2.44
CA GLU A 161 -33.87 -25.63 1.54
C GLU A 161 -34.72 -26.90 1.61
N ASP A 162 -35.10 -27.33 2.81
CA ASP A 162 -36.01 -28.47 3.03
C ASP A 162 -37.35 -28.24 2.33
N LYS A 163 -37.94 -27.03 2.48
CA LYS A 163 -39.21 -26.68 1.81
C LYS A 163 -39.10 -26.71 0.28
N LYS A 164 -37.99 -26.16 -0.26
CA LYS A 164 -37.71 -26.22 -1.70
C LYS A 164 -37.54 -27.65 -2.20
N ALA A 165 -36.83 -28.48 -1.47
CA ALA A 165 -36.61 -29.88 -1.81
C ALA A 165 -37.90 -30.67 -1.81
N ASP A 166 -38.77 -30.46 -0.80
CA ASP A 166 -40.08 -31.12 -0.70
C ASP A 166 -41.00 -30.80 -1.89
N LEU A 167 -40.92 -29.57 -2.43
CA LEU A 167 -41.66 -29.09 -3.57
C LEU A 167 -41.00 -29.34 -4.95
N GLY A 168 -39.74 -29.78 -4.94
CA GLY A 168 -38.93 -29.97 -6.15
C GLY A 168 -38.51 -28.67 -6.83
N PHE A 169 -38.32 -27.58 -6.08
CA PHE A 169 -37.89 -26.28 -6.59
C PHE A 169 -36.41 -26.03 -6.31
N GLU A 170 -35.72 -25.40 -7.25
CA GLU A 170 -34.32 -25.01 -7.12
C GLU A 170 -34.14 -23.54 -6.69
N VAL A 171 -35.12 -22.71 -6.94
CA VAL A 171 -35.03 -21.26 -6.74
C VAL A 171 -36.19 -20.71 -5.90
N ASP A 172 -35.89 -19.72 -5.05
CA ASP A 172 -36.87 -19.05 -4.17
C ASP A 172 -38.06 -18.44 -4.93
N THR A 173 -37.83 -18.00 -6.18
CA THR A 173 -38.81 -17.36 -7.01
C THR A 173 -39.92 -18.32 -7.48
N ALA A 174 -39.74 -19.63 -7.32
CA ALA A 174 -40.75 -20.64 -7.65
C ALA A 174 -41.80 -20.84 -6.53
N LEU A 175 -41.50 -20.43 -5.30
CA LEU A 175 -42.38 -20.54 -4.15
C LEU A 175 -43.58 -19.59 -4.27
N SER A 176 -44.78 -20.10 -3.97
CA SER A 176 -46.02 -19.34 -3.96
C SER A 176 -46.20 -18.53 -2.65
N ALA A 177 -47.24 -17.68 -2.61
CA ALA A 177 -47.57 -16.95 -1.39
C ALA A 177 -47.93 -17.90 -0.24
N ASP A 178 -48.60 -18.99 -0.49
CA ASP A 178 -49.01 -19.96 0.53
C ASP A 178 -47.78 -20.75 1.05
N ASP A 179 -46.84 -21.09 0.17
CA ASP A 179 -45.55 -21.69 0.60
C ASP A 179 -44.76 -20.75 1.55
N TRP A 180 -44.74 -19.45 1.22
CA TRP A 180 -44.13 -18.47 2.09
C TRP A 180 -44.80 -18.32 3.43
N LYS A 181 -46.13 -18.40 3.50
CA LYS A 181 -46.86 -18.40 4.77
C LYS A 181 -46.49 -19.58 5.66
N GLU A 182 -46.32 -20.77 5.07
CA GLU A 182 -45.85 -21.96 5.77
C GLU A 182 -44.39 -21.76 6.31
N VAL A 183 -43.49 -21.31 5.45
CA VAL A 183 -42.10 -21.03 5.84
C VAL A 183 -42.04 -20.02 6.99
N ILE A 184 -42.84 -18.94 6.93
CA ILE A 184 -42.94 -17.94 8.01
C ILE A 184 -43.40 -18.59 9.30
N GLY A 185 -44.39 -19.50 9.26
CA GLY A 185 -44.82 -20.25 10.40
C GLY A 185 -43.69 -21.07 11.05
N LEU A 186 -42.91 -21.74 10.23
CA LEU A 186 -41.75 -22.54 10.67
C LEU A 186 -40.65 -21.65 11.25
N TYR A 187 -40.38 -20.51 10.63
CA TYR A 187 -39.37 -19.55 11.10
C TYR A 187 -39.76 -19.01 12.50
N LYS A 188 -41.00 -18.60 12.72
CA LYS A 188 -41.47 -18.12 14.00
C LYS A 188 -41.44 -19.22 15.07
N ALA A 189 -41.82 -20.44 14.73
CA ALA A 189 -41.73 -21.58 15.64
C ALA A 189 -40.27 -21.83 16.06
N LYS A 190 -39.33 -21.71 15.09
CA LYS A 190 -37.90 -21.86 15.40
C LYS A 190 -37.38 -20.73 16.31
N VAL A 191 -37.76 -19.50 16.08
CA VAL A 191 -37.43 -18.38 16.97
C VAL A 191 -37.90 -18.61 18.38
N GLU A 192 -39.18 -19.06 18.54
CA GLU A 192 -39.77 -19.36 19.86
C GLU A 192 -39.07 -20.53 20.54
N GLU A 193 -38.69 -21.56 19.77
CA GLU A 193 -37.90 -22.69 20.29
C GLU A 193 -36.53 -22.24 20.85
N GLU A 194 -35.79 -21.41 20.10
CA GLU A 194 -34.44 -20.97 20.49
C GLU A 194 -34.43 -19.95 21.64
N LEU A 195 -35.41 -19.03 21.66
CA LEU A 195 -35.43 -17.91 22.59
C LEU A 195 -36.40 -18.07 23.76
N GLY A 196 -37.38 -19.00 23.68
CA GLY A 196 -38.46 -19.12 24.64
C GLY A 196 -39.46 -17.98 24.58
N ALA A 197 -39.43 -17.16 23.51
CA ALA A 197 -40.32 -16.02 23.31
C ALA A 197 -40.69 -15.90 21.81
N PRO A 198 -41.92 -15.46 21.49
CA PRO A 198 -42.36 -15.31 20.12
C PRO A 198 -41.62 -14.18 19.39
N PHE A 199 -41.57 -14.23 18.04
CA PHE A 199 -41.02 -13.16 17.20
C PHE A 199 -41.78 -11.83 17.49
N PRO A 200 -41.02 -10.69 17.72
CA PRO A 200 -41.63 -9.39 18.06
C PRO A 200 -42.57 -8.87 16.99
N GLN A 201 -43.81 -8.51 17.39
CA GLN A 201 -44.83 -7.97 16.52
C GLN A 201 -45.04 -6.46 16.62
N ASP A 202 -44.49 -5.80 17.67
CA ASP A 202 -44.54 -4.34 17.81
C ASP A 202 -43.45 -3.67 16.95
N PRO A 203 -43.84 -2.88 15.93
CA PRO A 203 -42.86 -2.19 15.09
C PRO A 203 -41.89 -1.27 15.85
N ARG A 204 -42.32 -0.69 16.97
CA ARG A 204 -41.45 0.17 17.77
C ARG A 204 -40.40 -0.65 18.52
N GLU A 205 -40.78 -1.79 19.08
CA GLU A 205 -39.82 -2.74 19.67
C GLU A 205 -38.82 -3.22 18.62
N GLN A 206 -39.31 -3.57 17.42
CA GLN A 206 -38.46 -3.95 16.31
C GLN A 206 -37.44 -2.84 15.92
N LEU A 207 -37.89 -1.57 15.88
CA LEU A 207 -37.02 -0.43 15.52
C LEU A 207 -35.90 -0.24 16.54
N TRP A 208 -36.22 -0.24 17.83
CA TRP A 208 -35.21 -0.07 18.87
C TRP A 208 -34.26 -1.27 18.98
N GLY A 209 -34.77 -2.47 18.76
CA GLY A 209 -33.91 -3.67 18.63
C GLY A 209 -32.90 -3.55 17.51
N ALA A 210 -33.34 -3.11 16.33
CA ALA A 210 -32.45 -2.93 15.16
C ALA A 210 -31.43 -1.80 15.36
N ILE A 211 -31.85 -0.65 15.95
CA ILE A 211 -30.93 0.45 16.29
C ILE A 211 -29.84 -0.03 17.27
N SER A 212 -30.23 -0.78 18.29
CA SER A 212 -29.31 -1.34 19.30
C SER A 212 -28.35 -2.36 18.67
N ALA A 213 -28.84 -3.20 17.77
CA ALA A 213 -28.01 -4.18 17.06
C ALA A 213 -26.95 -3.49 16.18
N VAL A 214 -27.34 -2.43 15.44
CA VAL A 214 -26.40 -1.67 14.61
C VAL A 214 -25.32 -0.99 15.47
N PHE A 215 -25.67 -0.36 16.59
CA PHE A 215 -24.66 0.20 17.51
C PHE A 215 -23.76 -0.89 18.09
N SER A 216 -24.33 -2.03 18.48
CA SER A 216 -23.58 -3.16 19.04
C SER A 216 -22.61 -3.76 18.01
N SER A 217 -22.95 -3.73 16.73
CA SER A 217 -22.12 -4.27 15.66
C SER A 217 -20.77 -3.52 15.50
N TRP A 218 -20.66 -2.29 16.02
CA TRP A 218 -19.38 -1.57 16.09
C TRP A 218 -18.33 -2.34 16.89
N MET A 219 -18.73 -3.12 17.90
CA MET A 219 -17.83 -3.90 18.76
C MET A 219 -17.81 -5.40 18.42
N ASN A 220 -18.33 -5.81 17.26
CA ASN A 220 -18.19 -7.18 16.77
C ASN A 220 -16.74 -7.50 16.48
N ALA A 221 -16.33 -8.77 16.63
CA ALA A 221 -14.96 -9.23 16.40
C ALA A 221 -14.44 -8.87 14.99
N ARG A 222 -15.28 -9.03 13.96
CA ARG A 222 -14.96 -8.66 12.57
C ARG A 222 -14.73 -7.15 12.41
N ALA A 223 -15.55 -6.31 13.04
CA ALA A 223 -15.43 -4.86 13.00
C ALA A 223 -14.19 -4.37 13.76
N ILE A 224 -13.87 -4.96 14.92
CA ILE A 224 -12.66 -4.67 15.69
C ILE A 224 -11.40 -5.02 14.87
N THR A 225 -11.37 -6.22 14.27
CA THR A 225 -10.26 -6.67 13.43
C THR A 225 -10.06 -5.76 12.24
N TYR A 226 -11.14 -5.41 11.53
CA TYR A 226 -11.08 -4.50 10.39
C TYR A 226 -10.54 -3.12 10.78
N ARG A 227 -11.04 -2.55 11.89
CA ARG A 227 -10.57 -1.25 12.37
C ARG A 227 -9.09 -1.26 12.72
N ARG A 228 -8.61 -2.32 13.37
CA ARG A 228 -7.18 -2.49 13.68
C ARG A 228 -6.33 -2.54 12.42
N LEU A 229 -6.75 -3.30 11.41
CA LEU A 229 -6.02 -3.44 10.14
C LEU A 229 -5.99 -2.14 9.31
N HIS A 230 -6.98 -1.27 9.50
CA HIS A 230 -7.12 -0.02 8.73
C HIS A 230 -6.89 1.25 9.58
N ASN A 231 -6.33 1.12 10.78
CA ASN A 231 -6.04 2.24 11.70
C ASN A 231 -7.25 3.15 11.95
N ILE A 232 -8.46 2.55 12.12
CA ILE A 232 -9.69 3.27 12.40
C ILE A 232 -9.88 3.34 13.93
N PRO A 233 -9.89 4.55 14.54
CA PRO A 233 -10.03 4.71 15.98
C PRO A 233 -11.35 4.16 16.51
N ALA A 234 -11.32 3.42 17.62
CA ALA A 234 -12.51 2.82 18.22
C ALA A 234 -13.52 3.87 18.72
N GLN A 235 -13.02 5.03 19.16
CA GLN A 235 -13.84 6.15 19.66
C GLN A 235 -14.64 6.89 18.59
N TRP A 236 -14.46 6.57 17.31
CA TRP A 236 -15.24 7.21 16.25
C TRP A 236 -16.72 6.82 16.26
N GLY A 237 -17.05 5.62 16.72
CA GLY A 237 -18.40 5.11 16.68
C GLY A 237 -18.98 4.93 15.27
N THR A 238 -20.25 4.55 15.22
CA THR A 238 -21.03 4.49 13.98
C THR A 238 -22.32 5.30 14.12
N ALA A 239 -22.80 5.91 13.05
CA ALA A 239 -24.15 6.44 12.95
C ALA A 239 -25.14 5.33 12.58
N VAL A 240 -26.41 5.56 12.81
CA VAL A 240 -27.52 4.70 12.37
C VAL A 240 -28.40 5.48 11.39
N ASN A 241 -28.62 4.94 10.21
CA ASN A 241 -29.50 5.51 9.20
C ASN A 241 -30.81 4.74 9.17
N VAL A 242 -31.93 5.40 9.43
CA VAL A 242 -33.28 4.89 9.31
C VAL A 242 -33.91 5.53 8.08
N GLN A 243 -34.30 4.72 7.09
CA GLN A 243 -34.75 5.22 5.78
C GLN A 243 -35.97 4.45 5.30
N ALA A 244 -36.94 5.15 4.71
CA ALA A 244 -38.10 4.51 4.08
C ALA A 244 -37.67 3.47 3.04
N MET A 245 -38.28 2.29 3.10
CA MET A 245 -38.04 1.23 2.12
C MET A 245 -38.64 1.61 0.76
N VAL A 246 -37.89 1.25 -0.29
CA VAL A 246 -38.33 1.22 -1.68
C VAL A 246 -37.99 -0.16 -2.26
N PHE A 247 -38.83 -0.69 -3.13
CA PHE A 247 -38.79 -2.09 -3.48
C PHE A 247 -38.46 -2.33 -4.94
N GLY A 248 -37.31 -2.95 -5.18
CA GLY A 248 -36.91 -3.43 -6.51
C GLY A 248 -37.55 -4.76 -6.93
N ASN A 249 -38.33 -5.40 -6.04
CA ASN A 249 -38.98 -6.69 -6.23
C ASN A 249 -40.52 -6.59 -6.32
N MET A 250 -41.03 -5.45 -6.82
CA MET A 250 -42.46 -5.25 -7.10
C MET A 250 -42.81 -5.50 -8.57
N GLY A 251 -42.38 -6.63 -9.12
CA GLY A 251 -42.65 -7.05 -10.51
C GLY A 251 -41.64 -6.53 -11.55
N GLU A 252 -41.98 -6.77 -12.82
CA GLU A 252 -41.05 -6.55 -13.96
C GLU A 252 -40.74 -5.09 -14.26
N THR A 253 -41.46 -4.14 -13.67
CA THR A 253 -41.16 -2.69 -13.77
C THR A 253 -40.31 -2.18 -12.61
N SER A 254 -39.82 -3.09 -11.78
CA SER A 254 -38.99 -2.79 -10.61
C SER A 254 -37.64 -3.49 -10.74
N ALA A 255 -36.59 -2.85 -10.23
CA ALA A 255 -35.23 -3.35 -10.32
C ALA A 255 -34.38 -2.76 -9.17
N THR A 256 -33.25 -3.38 -8.90
CA THR A 256 -32.21 -2.82 -8.03
C THR A 256 -30.83 -3.01 -8.68
N GLY A 257 -29.90 -2.14 -8.40
CA GLY A 257 -28.57 -2.22 -8.99
C GLY A 257 -27.51 -1.38 -8.32
N VAL A 258 -26.29 -1.62 -8.77
CA VAL A 258 -25.08 -0.90 -8.36
C VAL A 258 -24.35 -0.41 -9.60
N ALA A 259 -23.80 0.78 -9.56
CA ALA A 259 -23.07 1.33 -10.69
C ALA A 259 -21.95 2.27 -10.26
N PHE A 260 -20.93 2.36 -11.10
CA PHE A 260 -19.86 3.33 -11.02
C PHE A 260 -19.97 4.32 -12.17
N THR A 261 -19.75 5.60 -11.91
CA THR A 261 -19.80 6.64 -12.95
C THR A 261 -18.66 6.51 -13.98
N ARG A 262 -17.58 5.83 -13.60
CA ARG A 262 -16.47 5.40 -14.48
C ARG A 262 -16.09 3.97 -14.16
N ASN A 263 -15.47 3.28 -15.11
CA ASN A 263 -15.02 1.90 -14.89
C ASN A 263 -13.94 1.85 -13.78
N PRO A 264 -14.18 1.19 -12.63
CA PRO A 264 -13.26 1.17 -11.50
C PRO A 264 -11.98 0.37 -11.75
N SER A 265 -11.95 -0.46 -12.79
CA SER A 265 -10.79 -1.29 -13.14
C SER A 265 -9.91 -0.63 -14.20
N THR A 266 -10.51 0.01 -15.22
CA THR A 266 -9.78 0.60 -16.35
C THR A 266 -9.64 2.12 -16.29
N GLY A 267 -10.50 2.80 -15.54
CA GLY A 267 -10.57 4.26 -15.46
C GLY A 267 -11.36 4.93 -16.58
N GLU A 268 -11.87 4.18 -17.56
CA GLU A 268 -12.63 4.75 -18.67
C GLU A 268 -13.89 5.47 -18.19
N LYS A 269 -14.18 6.63 -18.81
CA LYS A 269 -15.40 7.40 -18.55
C LYS A 269 -16.60 6.74 -19.20
N LYS A 270 -16.97 5.58 -18.68
CA LYS A 270 -18.14 4.81 -19.07
C LYS A 270 -18.85 4.32 -17.82
N LEU A 271 -20.17 4.48 -17.81
CA LEU A 271 -20.98 3.92 -16.73
C LEU A 271 -20.76 2.39 -16.67
N TYR A 272 -20.34 1.93 -15.50
CA TYR A 272 -20.04 0.51 -15.26
C TYR A 272 -20.89 -0.01 -14.10
N GLY A 273 -21.66 -1.09 -14.31
CA GLY A 273 -22.49 -1.61 -13.24
C GLY A 273 -23.44 -2.71 -13.67
N GLU A 274 -24.17 -3.19 -12.68
CA GLU A 274 -25.03 -4.35 -12.78
C GLU A 274 -26.38 -4.08 -12.11
N PHE A 275 -27.42 -4.75 -12.57
CA PHE A 275 -28.76 -4.67 -11.99
C PHE A 275 -29.49 -6.01 -12.08
N LEU A 276 -30.56 -6.14 -11.30
CA LEU A 276 -31.50 -7.27 -11.36
C LEU A 276 -32.91 -6.73 -11.41
N VAL A 277 -33.69 -7.25 -12.35
CA VAL A 277 -35.15 -7.03 -12.41
C VAL A 277 -35.83 -7.88 -11.35
N ASN A 278 -36.87 -7.32 -10.74
CA ASN A 278 -37.65 -7.97 -9.69
C ASN A 278 -36.76 -8.60 -8.58
N ALA A 279 -35.97 -7.76 -7.92
CA ALA A 279 -34.97 -8.16 -6.91
C ALA A 279 -34.79 -7.11 -5.82
N GLN A 280 -34.39 -7.55 -4.64
CA GLN A 280 -33.90 -6.66 -3.58
C GLN A 280 -32.38 -6.50 -3.65
N GLY A 281 -31.82 -5.48 -2.95
CA GLY A 281 -30.39 -5.18 -2.98
C GLY A 281 -29.50 -6.35 -2.53
N GLU A 282 -29.97 -7.17 -1.62
CA GLU A 282 -29.29 -8.39 -1.17
C GLU A 282 -29.04 -9.40 -2.30
N ASP A 283 -30.01 -9.55 -3.20
CA ASP A 283 -29.93 -10.51 -4.31
C ASP A 283 -28.79 -10.18 -5.29
N VAL A 284 -28.45 -8.87 -5.42
CA VAL A 284 -27.30 -8.40 -6.23
C VAL A 284 -25.96 -8.71 -5.53
N VAL A 285 -25.89 -8.46 -4.22
CA VAL A 285 -24.65 -8.58 -3.45
C VAL A 285 -24.32 -10.04 -3.11
N ALA A 286 -25.34 -10.85 -2.82
CA ALA A 286 -25.16 -12.26 -2.46
C ALA A 286 -24.85 -13.18 -3.65
N GLY A 287 -25.00 -12.68 -4.90
CA GLY A 287 -24.71 -13.46 -6.10
C GLY A 287 -25.67 -14.62 -6.35
N ILE A 288 -26.85 -14.60 -5.74
CA ILE A 288 -27.88 -15.65 -5.85
C ILE A 288 -28.40 -15.74 -7.29
N ARG A 289 -28.44 -14.63 -8.00
CA ARG A 289 -28.87 -14.52 -9.40
C ARG A 289 -27.77 -13.84 -10.20
N THR A 290 -27.57 -14.26 -11.47
CA THR A 290 -26.62 -13.62 -12.39
C THR A 290 -27.13 -12.23 -12.77
N PRO A 291 -26.46 -11.14 -12.39
CA PRO A 291 -26.87 -9.79 -12.73
C PRO A 291 -26.82 -9.50 -14.23
N GLN A 292 -27.49 -8.43 -14.63
CA GLN A 292 -27.56 -7.91 -15.99
C GLN A 292 -26.75 -6.62 -16.09
N ASN A 293 -26.21 -6.35 -17.29
CA ASN A 293 -25.46 -5.13 -17.54
C ASN A 293 -26.35 -3.89 -17.60
N ILE A 294 -25.91 -2.78 -17.07
CA ILE A 294 -26.67 -1.51 -17.08
C ILE A 294 -26.79 -0.94 -18.51
N THR A 295 -25.66 -0.93 -19.26
CA THR A 295 -25.63 -0.37 -20.63
C THR A 295 -25.67 -1.44 -21.70
N GLU A 296 -26.21 -1.09 -22.86
CA GLU A 296 -26.25 -1.99 -24.01
C GLU A 296 -24.84 -2.28 -24.56
N GLU A 297 -23.96 -1.30 -24.51
CA GLU A 297 -22.56 -1.48 -24.90
C GLU A 297 -21.87 -2.57 -24.04
N ALA A 298 -22.04 -2.49 -22.72
CA ALA A 298 -21.45 -3.47 -21.78
C ALA A 298 -22.06 -4.87 -22.00
N ARG A 299 -23.37 -4.95 -22.28
CA ARG A 299 -24.06 -6.20 -22.60
C ARG A 299 -23.46 -6.88 -23.83
N ILE A 300 -23.28 -6.13 -24.90
CA ILE A 300 -22.70 -6.64 -26.15
C ILE A 300 -21.26 -7.10 -25.93
N ALA A 301 -20.46 -6.30 -25.21
CA ALA A 301 -19.06 -6.62 -24.89
C ALA A 301 -18.95 -7.90 -24.03
N ALA A 302 -19.88 -8.12 -23.10
CA ALA A 302 -19.96 -9.32 -22.27
C ALA A 302 -20.58 -10.55 -23.00
N GLY A 303 -21.12 -10.40 -24.20
CA GLY A 303 -21.82 -11.47 -24.90
C GLY A 303 -23.09 -11.97 -24.17
N SER A 304 -23.72 -11.11 -23.37
CA SER A 304 -24.86 -11.49 -22.53
C SER A 304 -26.15 -11.50 -23.36
N ASP A 305 -26.96 -12.57 -23.22
CA ASP A 305 -28.27 -12.70 -23.83
C ASP A 305 -29.36 -11.93 -23.07
N LYS A 306 -29.09 -11.55 -21.79
CA LYS A 306 -30.08 -10.83 -20.98
C LYS A 306 -30.08 -9.35 -21.35
N PRO A 307 -31.25 -8.71 -21.50
CA PRO A 307 -31.32 -7.31 -21.91
C PRO A 307 -30.76 -6.37 -20.84
N SER A 308 -30.16 -5.27 -21.28
CA SER A 308 -29.62 -4.21 -20.42
C SER A 308 -30.72 -3.37 -19.76
N LEU A 309 -30.38 -2.63 -18.66
CA LEU A 309 -31.27 -1.65 -18.03
C LEU A 309 -31.71 -0.57 -19.05
N GLU A 310 -30.79 -0.13 -19.90
CA GLU A 310 -31.05 0.80 -20.99
C GLU A 310 -32.20 0.34 -21.91
N LYS A 311 -32.34 -0.97 -22.14
CA LYS A 311 -33.39 -1.56 -22.97
C LYS A 311 -34.68 -1.83 -22.19
N VAL A 312 -34.57 -2.31 -20.96
CA VAL A 312 -35.74 -2.75 -20.17
C VAL A 312 -36.48 -1.57 -19.55
N MET A 313 -35.76 -0.54 -19.08
CA MET A 313 -36.30 0.62 -18.37
C MET A 313 -35.67 1.92 -18.88
N PRO A 314 -35.90 2.31 -20.14
CA PRO A 314 -35.19 3.41 -20.80
C PRO A 314 -35.41 4.77 -20.13
N GLU A 315 -36.59 5.04 -19.57
CA GLU A 315 -36.90 6.30 -18.87
C GLU A 315 -36.13 6.41 -17.56
N ALA A 316 -36.16 5.37 -16.73
CA ALA A 316 -35.42 5.31 -15.49
C ALA A 316 -33.89 5.34 -15.72
N PHE A 317 -33.42 4.67 -16.78
CA PHE A 317 -32.01 4.73 -17.20
C PHE A 317 -31.58 6.15 -17.60
N ALA A 318 -32.40 6.86 -18.37
CA ALA A 318 -32.10 8.25 -18.77
C ALA A 318 -32.08 9.21 -17.58
N GLU A 319 -32.92 9.01 -16.58
CA GLU A 319 -32.87 9.74 -15.31
C GLU A 319 -31.62 9.39 -14.53
N PHE A 320 -31.29 8.11 -14.43
CA PHE A 320 -30.09 7.63 -13.74
C PHE A 320 -28.78 8.23 -14.31
N LEU A 321 -28.67 8.34 -15.65
CA LEU A 321 -27.52 8.99 -16.28
C LEU A 321 -27.36 10.45 -15.85
N LYS A 322 -28.45 11.21 -15.73
CA LYS A 322 -28.43 12.58 -15.27
C LYS A 322 -27.99 12.69 -13.81
N VAL A 323 -28.47 11.78 -12.97
CA VAL A 323 -28.09 11.71 -11.56
C VAL A 323 -26.60 11.36 -11.43
N ALA A 324 -26.11 10.38 -12.17
CA ALA A 324 -24.72 9.95 -12.16
C ALA A 324 -23.76 11.09 -12.58
N ASP A 325 -24.05 11.81 -13.68
CA ASP A 325 -23.25 12.96 -14.11
C ASP A 325 -23.28 14.08 -13.08
N ARG A 326 -24.45 14.36 -12.50
CA ARG A 326 -24.58 15.41 -11.45
C ARG A 326 -23.77 15.07 -10.20
N LEU A 327 -23.78 13.85 -9.74
CA LEU A 327 -23.02 13.39 -8.57
C LEU A 327 -21.52 13.39 -8.84
N GLU A 328 -21.06 12.91 -9.99
CA GLU A 328 -19.63 12.96 -10.35
C GLU A 328 -19.12 14.40 -10.40
N ARG A 329 -19.87 15.35 -10.97
CA ARG A 329 -19.51 16.76 -11.01
C ARG A 329 -19.54 17.41 -9.65
N HIS A 330 -20.55 17.09 -8.81
CA HIS A 330 -20.68 17.66 -7.48
C HIS A 330 -19.55 17.22 -6.54
N TYR A 331 -19.26 15.91 -6.49
CA TYR A 331 -18.18 15.38 -5.67
C TYR A 331 -16.80 15.49 -6.33
N ARG A 332 -16.78 15.86 -7.62
CA ARG A 332 -15.56 16.01 -8.42
C ARG A 332 -14.71 14.73 -8.42
N ASP A 333 -15.36 13.57 -8.29
CA ASP A 333 -14.74 12.25 -8.23
C ASP A 333 -15.70 11.17 -8.70
N MET A 334 -15.14 10.03 -9.16
CA MET A 334 -15.91 8.85 -9.55
C MET A 334 -16.75 8.36 -8.37
N GLN A 335 -18.04 8.14 -8.63
CA GLN A 335 -19.01 7.71 -7.65
C GLN A 335 -19.39 6.24 -7.82
N ASP A 336 -19.52 5.56 -6.68
CA ASP A 336 -20.13 4.24 -6.51
C ASP A 336 -21.55 4.48 -6.02
N LEU A 337 -22.52 4.04 -6.81
CA LEU A 337 -23.95 4.35 -6.69
C LEU A 337 -24.77 3.09 -6.42
N GLU A 338 -25.63 3.14 -5.42
CA GLU A 338 -26.67 2.13 -5.20
C GLU A 338 -28.03 2.75 -5.53
N PHE A 339 -28.83 2.06 -6.33
CA PHE A 339 -30.14 2.55 -6.76
C PHE A 339 -31.20 1.44 -6.77
N THR A 340 -32.45 1.84 -6.65
CA THR A 340 -33.61 0.99 -6.82
C THR A 340 -34.63 1.67 -7.75
N ILE A 341 -35.24 0.91 -8.62
CA ILE A 341 -36.36 1.35 -9.45
C ILE A 341 -37.59 0.64 -8.91
N GLU A 342 -38.54 1.42 -8.38
CA GLU A 342 -39.83 0.89 -7.89
C GLU A 342 -40.93 1.32 -8.86
N ARG A 343 -41.53 0.35 -9.57
CA ARG A 343 -42.59 0.61 -10.54
C ARG A 343 -42.26 1.74 -11.51
N GLY A 344 -41.09 1.69 -12.10
CA GLY A 344 -40.56 2.66 -13.07
C GLY A 344 -39.95 3.96 -12.45
N LYS A 345 -40.11 4.19 -11.16
CA LYS A 345 -39.56 5.37 -10.48
C LYS A 345 -38.18 5.08 -9.90
N LEU A 346 -37.18 5.90 -10.28
CA LEU A 346 -35.84 5.80 -9.77
C LEU A 346 -35.72 6.33 -8.33
N TRP A 347 -34.93 5.63 -7.52
CA TRP A 347 -34.53 6.03 -6.17
C TRP A 347 -33.03 5.79 -5.96
N MET A 348 -32.34 6.78 -5.39
CA MET A 348 -30.93 6.67 -4.99
C MET A 348 -30.83 6.28 -3.53
N LEU A 349 -30.10 5.19 -3.25
CA LEU A 349 -29.95 4.65 -1.90
C LEU A 349 -28.62 5.00 -1.26
N GLN A 350 -27.57 5.17 -2.06
CA GLN A 350 -26.23 5.49 -1.59
C GLN A 350 -25.40 6.09 -2.71
N THR A 351 -24.53 7.01 -2.36
CA THR A 351 -23.38 7.43 -3.16
C THR A 351 -22.13 7.43 -2.28
N ARG A 352 -21.00 7.07 -2.85
CA ARG A 352 -19.68 7.15 -2.21
C ARG A 352 -18.58 7.25 -3.24
N SER A 353 -17.42 7.76 -2.84
CA SER A 353 -16.20 7.66 -3.65
C SER A 353 -15.89 6.20 -3.96
N GLY A 354 -15.84 5.85 -5.23
CA GLY A 354 -15.68 4.46 -5.68
C GLY A 354 -14.25 3.95 -5.42
N LYS A 355 -14.15 2.74 -4.89
CA LYS A 355 -12.87 2.02 -4.83
C LYS A 355 -12.43 1.68 -6.25
N ARG A 356 -11.14 1.79 -6.54
CA ARG A 356 -10.58 1.64 -7.88
C ARG A 356 -9.16 1.09 -7.85
N THR A 357 -8.74 0.52 -8.97
CA THR A 357 -7.34 0.09 -9.14
C THR A 357 -6.40 1.29 -9.27
N ALA A 358 -5.11 1.08 -9.04
CA ALA A 358 -4.09 2.12 -9.24
C ALA A 358 -4.09 2.68 -10.68
N LYS A 359 -4.23 1.79 -11.67
CA LYS A 359 -4.33 2.16 -13.10
C LYS A 359 -5.56 3.04 -13.37
N ALA A 360 -6.70 2.67 -12.82
CA ALA A 360 -7.93 3.45 -12.96
C ALA A 360 -7.84 4.80 -12.25
N ALA A 361 -7.26 4.84 -11.04
CA ALA A 361 -7.06 6.08 -10.29
C ALA A 361 -6.19 7.08 -11.07
N LEU A 362 -5.08 6.61 -11.63
CA LEU A 362 -4.19 7.41 -12.46
C LEU A 362 -4.91 7.99 -13.68
N LYS A 363 -5.57 7.14 -14.47
CA LYS A 363 -6.31 7.56 -15.66
C LYS A 363 -7.41 8.56 -15.32
N MET A 364 -8.22 8.28 -14.29
CA MET A 364 -9.29 9.17 -13.84
C MET A 364 -8.76 10.54 -13.40
N ALA A 365 -7.64 10.59 -12.65
CA ALA A 365 -7.07 11.86 -12.21
C ALA A 365 -6.61 12.72 -13.39
N VAL A 366 -5.96 12.11 -14.39
CA VAL A 366 -5.50 12.82 -15.59
C VAL A 366 -6.68 13.28 -16.46
N GLU A 367 -7.66 12.41 -16.72
CA GLU A 367 -8.84 12.75 -17.51
C GLU A 367 -9.70 13.85 -16.84
N MET A 368 -9.94 13.74 -15.53
CA MET A 368 -10.71 14.73 -14.78
C MET A 368 -10.04 16.11 -14.78
N ALA A 369 -8.71 16.16 -14.74
CA ALA A 369 -7.97 17.42 -14.88
C ALA A 369 -8.09 17.97 -16.30
N ALA A 370 -7.98 17.14 -17.33
CA ALA A 370 -8.18 17.53 -18.72
C ALA A 370 -9.62 18.02 -19.02
N GLU A 371 -10.61 17.47 -18.33
CA GLU A 371 -12.02 17.88 -18.39
C GLU A 371 -12.28 19.21 -17.61
N GLY A 372 -11.32 19.70 -16.85
CA GLY A 372 -11.47 20.87 -15.99
C GLY A 372 -12.33 20.62 -14.74
N LEU A 373 -12.55 19.35 -14.38
CA LEU A 373 -13.31 18.97 -13.19
C LEU A 373 -12.47 19.15 -11.92
N ILE A 374 -11.17 18.91 -12.02
CA ILE A 374 -10.16 19.13 -10.98
C ILE A 374 -8.96 19.86 -11.56
N THR A 375 -8.10 20.42 -10.69
CA THR A 375 -6.83 21.03 -11.11
C THR A 375 -5.71 19.98 -11.29
N GLU A 376 -4.62 20.33 -11.98
CA GLU A 376 -3.41 19.49 -12.08
C GLU A 376 -2.86 19.16 -10.68
N GLU A 377 -2.87 20.12 -9.77
CA GLU A 377 -2.42 19.95 -8.39
C GLU A 377 -3.32 18.99 -7.60
N GLU A 378 -4.64 19.10 -7.74
CA GLU A 378 -5.60 18.17 -7.15
C GLU A 378 -5.42 16.76 -7.70
N ALA A 379 -5.12 16.62 -9.00
CA ALA A 379 -4.81 15.32 -9.61
C ALA A 379 -3.55 14.68 -8.97
N VAL A 380 -2.49 15.45 -8.78
CA VAL A 380 -1.26 15.03 -8.07
C VAL A 380 -1.57 14.60 -6.63
N LEU A 381 -2.39 15.36 -5.90
CA LEU A 381 -2.73 15.07 -4.51
C LEU A 381 -3.62 13.82 -4.31
N ARG A 382 -4.36 13.40 -5.35
CA ARG A 382 -5.31 12.27 -5.27
C ARG A 382 -4.67 10.90 -5.40
N ILE A 383 -3.52 10.81 -6.03
CA ILE A 383 -2.85 9.54 -6.27
C ILE A 383 -2.07 9.13 -5.04
N ASP A 384 -2.30 7.94 -4.54
CA ASP A 384 -1.45 7.35 -3.50
C ASP A 384 -0.07 7.01 -4.10
N PRO A 385 1.02 7.63 -3.60
CA PRO A 385 2.35 7.33 -4.10
C PRO A 385 2.72 5.84 -4.00
N ALA A 386 2.29 5.15 -2.94
CA ALA A 386 2.56 3.73 -2.77
C ALA A 386 1.84 2.87 -3.83
N ALA A 387 0.69 3.31 -4.34
CA ALA A 387 -0.02 2.61 -5.40
C ALA A 387 0.73 2.59 -6.74
N LEU A 388 1.67 3.52 -6.96
CA LEU A 388 2.50 3.53 -8.17
C LEU A 388 3.41 2.29 -8.26
N ASP A 389 3.79 1.67 -7.14
CA ASP A 389 4.56 0.43 -7.15
C ASP A 389 3.88 -0.67 -7.99
N GLN A 390 2.54 -0.74 -7.92
CA GLN A 390 1.77 -1.72 -8.69
C GLN A 390 1.83 -1.49 -10.21
N LEU A 391 2.13 -0.27 -10.64
CA LEU A 391 2.24 0.10 -12.05
C LEU A 391 3.65 -0.11 -12.62
N LEU A 392 4.64 -0.26 -11.75
CA LEU A 392 6.06 -0.36 -12.12
C LEU A 392 6.55 -1.80 -12.20
N HIS A 393 5.80 -2.77 -11.66
CA HIS A 393 6.21 -4.17 -11.55
C HIS A 393 5.17 -5.12 -12.16
N PRO A 394 5.58 -6.29 -12.67
CA PRO A 394 4.65 -7.34 -13.06
C PRO A 394 3.80 -7.77 -11.86
N THR A 395 2.52 -8.06 -12.09
CA THR A 395 1.58 -8.51 -11.06
C THR A 395 0.88 -9.78 -11.49
N ILE A 396 0.42 -10.58 -10.55
CA ILE A 396 -0.36 -11.78 -10.85
C ILE A 396 -1.74 -11.38 -11.43
N ASP A 397 -2.17 -12.02 -12.53
CA ASP A 397 -3.54 -11.83 -13.05
C ASP A 397 -4.53 -12.25 -11.94
N PRO A 398 -5.44 -11.35 -11.51
CA PRO A 398 -6.42 -11.66 -10.45
C PRO A 398 -7.30 -12.88 -10.76
N ARG A 399 -7.46 -13.23 -12.04
CA ARG A 399 -8.25 -14.37 -12.51
C ARG A 399 -7.45 -15.67 -12.57
N ALA A 400 -6.13 -15.63 -12.37
CA ALA A 400 -5.29 -16.81 -12.40
C ALA A 400 -5.60 -17.74 -11.23
N GLU A 401 -5.69 -19.02 -11.51
CA GLU A 401 -5.72 -20.05 -10.46
C GLU A 401 -4.36 -20.09 -9.75
N ARG A 402 -4.38 -20.17 -8.43
CA ARG A 402 -3.15 -20.14 -7.62
C ARG A 402 -3.24 -21.12 -6.46
N ILE A 403 -2.15 -21.84 -6.24
CA ILE A 403 -1.97 -22.75 -5.12
C ILE A 403 -0.89 -22.16 -4.23
N VAL A 404 -1.27 -21.64 -3.07
CA VAL A 404 -0.34 -21.05 -2.09
C VAL A 404 0.39 -22.17 -1.36
N ILE A 405 1.72 -22.15 -1.40
CA ILE A 405 2.59 -23.13 -0.72
C ILE A 405 3.37 -22.51 0.45
N GLY A 406 3.36 -21.18 0.56
CA GLY A 406 4.02 -20.45 1.65
C GLY A 406 3.59 -19.00 1.72
N GLN A 407 3.82 -18.40 2.88
CA GLN A 407 3.55 -16.98 3.14
C GLN A 407 4.74 -16.38 3.87
N GLY A 408 5.21 -15.24 3.38
CA GLY A 408 6.22 -14.40 4.01
C GLY A 408 5.82 -12.94 4.00
N LEU A 409 6.79 -12.05 4.18
CA LEU A 409 6.60 -10.61 4.11
C LEU A 409 6.70 -10.12 2.66
N PRO A 410 5.86 -9.18 2.23
CA PRO A 410 5.93 -8.55 0.91
C PRO A 410 7.10 -7.58 0.83
N ALA A 411 8.31 -8.11 0.69
CA ALA A 411 9.56 -7.38 0.89
C ALA A 411 9.95 -6.48 -0.29
N SER A 412 9.62 -6.89 -1.52
CA SER A 412 9.81 -6.07 -2.73
C SER A 412 8.68 -6.37 -3.72
N PRO A 413 8.01 -5.34 -4.26
CA PRO A 413 6.80 -5.51 -5.05
C PRO A 413 7.03 -6.25 -6.38
N GLY A 414 5.91 -6.72 -6.97
CA GLY A 414 5.91 -7.46 -8.22
C GLY A 414 5.77 -8.96 -8.04
N ALA A 415 5.63 -9.67 -9.15
CA ALA A 415 5.56 -11.13 -9.20
C ALA A 415 6.57 -11.67 -10.19
N ALA A 416 7.18 -12.82 -9.87
CA ALA A 416 8.12 -13.51 -10.74
C ALA A 416 7.93 -15.01 -10.69
N THR A 417 8.09 -15.66 -11.83
CA THR A 417 8.07 -17.12 -11.99
C THR A 417 9.42 -17.62 -12.46
N GLY A 418 9.91 -18.68 -11.87
CA GLY A 418 11.17 -19.30 -12.30
C GLY A 418 11.43 -20.64 -11.64
N GLU A 419 12.51 -21.28 -12.08
CA GLU A 419 13.02 -22.51 -11.48
C GLU A 419 13.72 -22.22 -10.15
N ILE A 420 13.54 -23.06 -9.16
CA ILE A 420 14.24 -22.94 -7.88
C ILE A 420 15.74 -23.15 -8.06
N VAL A 421 16.53 -22.23 -7.55
CA VAL A 421 17.98 -22.40 -7.36
C VAL A 421 18.35 -21.99 -5.92
N PHE A 422 19.40 -22.62 -5.39
CA PHE A 422 19.78 -22.46 -3.98
C PHE A 422 21.14 -21.76 -3.78
N SER A 423 21.85 -21.46 -4.87
CA SER A 423 23.10 -20.70 -4.81
C SER A 423 23.15 -19.60 -5.85
N SER A 424 24.04 -18.64 -5.64
CA SER A 424 24.27 -17.53 -6.55
C SER A 424 24.86 -18.00 -7.89
N GLU A 425 25.79 -18.95 -7.85
CA GLU A 425 26.43 -19.57 -9.02
C GLU A 425 25.39 -20.27 -9.90
N ASP A 426 24.46 -21.00 -9.28
CA ASP A 426 23.37 -21.67 -10.02
C ASP A 426 22.46 -20.65 -10.71
N ALA A 427 22.21 -19.50 -10.07
CA ALA A 427 21.40 -18.43 -10.64
C ALA A 427 22.10 -17.80 -11.85
N GLU A 428 23.38 -17.52 -11.74
CA GLU A 428 24.18 -16.96 -12.84
C GLU A 428 24.29 -17.92 -14.03
N GLN A 429 24.56 -19.19 -13.74
CA GLN A 429 24.62 -20.22 -14.76
C GLN A 429 23.28 -20.33 -15.51
N ALA A 430 22.18 -20.44 -14.77
CA ALA A 430 20.83 -20.51 -15.36
C ALA A 430 20.52 -19.29 -16.22
N LYS A 431 20.92 -18.10 -15.78
CA LYS A 431 20.75 -16.84 -16.55
C LYS A 431 21.55 -16.87 -17.84
N SER A 432 22.79 -17.37 -17.81
CA SER A 432 23.62 -17.52 -19.01
C SER A 432 23.03 -18.50 -20.02
N GLU A 433 22.27 -19.48 -19.56
CA GLU A 433 21.53 -20.45 -20.34
C GLU A 433 20.13 -19.94 -20.80
N GLY A 434 19.76 -18.71 -20.44
CA GLY A 434 18.48 -18.10 -20.79
C GLY A 434 17.28 -18.64 -19.99
N ARG A 435 17.52 -19.25 -18.81
CA ARG A 435 16.47 -19.76 -17.92
C ARG A 435 16.12 -18.75 -16.84
N ASN A 436 14.83 -18.63 -16.55
CA ASN A 436 14.33 -17.80 -15.45
C ASN A 436 14.36 -18.57 -14.14
N VAL A 437 14.95 -17.99 -13.10
CA VAL A 437 15.11 -18.65 -11.81
C VAL A 437 14.62 -17.79 -10.65
N ILE A 438 14.23 -18.46 -9.58
CA ILE A 438 13.97 -17.86 -8.27
C ILE A 438 15.09 -18.31 -7.34
N LEU A 439 15.82 -17.33 -6.79
CA LEU A 439 16.87 -17.60 -5.81
C LEU A 439 16.22 -17.84 -4.43
N VAL A 440 16.37 -19.05 -3.91
CA VAL A 440 15.79 -19.48 -2.63
C VAL A 440 16.90 -19.66 -1.61
N ARG A 441 16.87 -18.85 -0.55
CA ARG A 441 17.89 -18.86 0.52
C ARG A 441 17.23 -18.95 1.89
N VAL A 442 17.98 -19.34 2.90
CA VAL A 442 17.57 -19.13 4.30
C VAL A 442 17.61 -17.64 4.61
N GLU A 443 18.70 -16.99 4.29
CA GLU A 443 18.93 -15.55 4.28
C GLU A 443 19.96 -15.22 3.21
N THR A 444 20.01 -13.98 2.71
CA THR A 444 21.04 -13.53 1.76
C THR A 444 22.11 -12.70 2.46
N SER A 445 23.31 -12.78 1.92
CA SER A 445 24.47 -11.97 2.32
C SER A 445 24.92 -11.08 1.15
N PRO A 446 25.82 -10.12 1.36
CA PRO A 446 26.38 -9.33 0.27
C PRO A 446 27.02 -10.14 -0.87
N GLU A 447 27.49 -11.33 -0.58
CA GLU A 447 28.04 -12.27 -1.59
C GLU A 447 26.97 -12.80 -2.55
N ASP A 448 25.72 -12.86 -2.12
CA ASP A 448 24.61 -13.32 -2.96
C ASP A 448 24.13 -12.27 -4.00
N ILE A 449 24.73 -11.07 -4.04
CA ILE A 449 24.26 -9.97 -4.89
C ILE A 449 24.18 -10.33 -6.36
N HIS A 450 25.13 -11.13 -6.86
CA HIS A 450 25.17 -11.58 -8.26
C HIS A 450 24.04 -12.54 -8.57
N GLY A 451 23.84 -13.52 -7.70
CA GLY A 451 22.72 -14.46 -7.79
C GLY A 451 21.38 -13.75 -7.71
N MET A 452 21.25 -12.75 -6.84
CA MET A 452 20.05 -11.92 -6.74
C MET A 452 19.83 -11.10 -8.03
N HIS A 453 20.90 -10.60 -8.64
CA HIS A 453 20.80 -9.89 -9.92
C HIS A 453 20.43 -10.83 -11.07
N ALA A 454 20.96 -12.04 -11.10
CA ALA A 454 20.67 -13.03 -12.11
C ALA A 454 19.23 -13.58 -12.01
N ALA A 455 18.72 -13.77 -10.81
CA ALA A 455 17.37 -14.29 -10.56
C ALA A 455 16.26 -13.32 -10.99
N GLU A 456 15.09 -13.85 -11.35
CA GLU A 456 13.88 -13.05 -11.61
C GLU A 456 13.14 -12.66 -10.33
N GLY A 457 13.32 -13.41 -9.24
CA GLY A 457 12.76 -13.13 -7.94
C GLY A 457 13.54 -13.80 -6.81
N ILE A 458 13.35 -13.32 -5.60
CA ILE A 458 14.06 -13.75 -4.40
C ILE A 458 13.07 -14.26 -3.35
N LEU A 459 13.42 -15.39 -2.72
CA LEU A 459 12.66 -15.99 -1.62
C LEU A 459 13.60 -16.30 -0.47
N THR A 460 13.33 -15.76 0.72
CA THR A 460 14.06 -16.11 1.92
C THR A 460 13.15 -16.66 3.01
N THR A 461 13.64 -17.64 3.79
CA THR A 461 12.88 -18.21 4.91
C THR A 461 13.05 -17.41 6.19
N ARG A 462 14.08 -16.58 6.27
CA ARG A 462 14.37 -15.64 7.36
C ARG A 462 14.52 -14.22 6.81
N GLY A 463 14.46 -13.24 7.69
CA GLY A 463 14.63 -11.84 7.37
C GLY A 463 13.32 -11.05 7.44
N GLY A 464 13.45 -9.77 7.73
CA GLY A 464 12.36 -8.80 7.78
C GLY A 464 12.29 -7.93 6.53
N MET A 465 11.46 -6.90 6.57
CA MET A 465 11.30 -5.91 5.50
C MET A 465 12.59 -5.10 5.20
N THR A 466 13.53 -5.13 6.11
CA THR A 466 14.80 -4.39 6.06
C THR A 466 16.02 -5.30 5.98
N SER A 467 15.81 -6.62 5.85
CA SER A 467 16.91 -7.57 5.64
C SER A 467 17.67 -7.27 4.34
N HIS A 468 18.87 -7.79 4.22
CA HIS A 468 19.69 -7.66 3.01
C HIS A 468 18.91 -8.08 1.75
N ALA A 469 18.21 -9.23 1.79
CA ALA A 469 17.36 -9.68 0.69
C ALA A 469 16.32 -8.64 0.29
N ALA A 470 15.60 -8.10 1.26
CA ALA A 470 14.52 -7.14 1.03
C ALA A 470 15.03 -5.82 0.43
N VAL A 471 16.10 -5.27 0.98
CA VAL A 471 16.68 -3.99 0.55
C VAL A 471 17.30 -4.09 -0.84
N VAL A 472 18.11 -5.10 -1.08
CA VAL A 472 18.78 -5.30 -2.36
C VAL A 472 17.78 -5.65 -3.47
N ALA A 473 16.83 -6.56 -3.21
CA ALA A 473 15.78 -6.87 -4.18
C ALA A 473 14.96 -5.64 -4.58
N ARG A 474 14.62 -4.82 -3.60
CA ARG A 474 13.89 -3.55 -3.84
C ARG A 474 14.74 -2.57 -4.64
N GLY A 475 16.02 -2.48 -4.36
CA GLY A 475 16.98 -1.70 -5.15
C GLY A 475 17.02 -2.14 -6.60
N MET A 476 17.05 -3.45 -6.85
CA MET A 476 17.09 -4.06 -8.18
C MET A 476 15.74 -4.11 -8.90
N GLY A 477 14.64 -3.74 -8.24
CA GLY A 477 13.28 -3.89 -8.76
C GLY A 477 12.86 -5.35 -8.96
N LYS A 478 13.43 -6.27 -8.18
CA LYS A 478 13.12 -7.71 -8.24
C LYS A 478 12.07 -8.06 -7.20
N PRO A 479 11.04 -8.82 -7.55
CA PRO A 479 10.08 -9.34 -6.57
C PRO A 479 10.77 -10.12 -5.46
N CYS A 480 10.39 -9.85 -4.21
CA CYS A 480 10.98 -10.54 -3.06
C CYS A 480 9.93 -10.87 -2.01
N VAL A 481 9.92 -12.13 -1.59
CA VAL A 481 9.22 -12.62 -0.41
C VAL A 481 10.26 -12.96 0.64
N SER A 482 10.25 -12.25 1.77
CA SER A 482 11.22 -12.44 2.86
C SER A 482 10.55 -13.04 4.10
N GLY A 483 11.31 -13.80 4.88
CA GLY A 483 10.81 -14.31 6.16
C GLY A 483 9.70 -15.36 6.04
N ALA A 484 9.68 -16.16 5.00
CA ALA A 484 8.69 -17.23 4.80
C ALA A 484 9.00 -18.43 5.71
N GLY A 485 8.84 -18.26 7.02
CA GLY A 485 9.27 -19.21 8.07
C GLY A 485 8.55 -20.56 8.07
N SER A 486 7.47 -20.70 7.31
CA SER A 486 6.81 -22.00 7.07
C SER A 486 7.57 -22.90 6.09
N LEU A 487 8.53 -22.33 5.34
CA LEU A 487 9.36 -23.04 4.39
C LEU A 487 10.67 -23.50 5.07
N ARG A 488 11.20 -24.63 4.63
CA ARG A 488 12.49 -25.15 5.10
C ARG A 488 13.39 -25.47 3.92
N VAL A 489 14.55 -24.84 3.87
CA VAL A 489 15.58 -25.07 2.85
C VAL A 489 16.61 -26.06 3.38
N ASP A 490 16.93 -27.05 2.58
CA ASP A 490 18.00 -28.03 2.81
C ASP A 490 19.02 -27.95 1.67
N TYR A 491 20.09 -27.23 1.90
CA TYR A 491 21.16 -27.03 0.91
C TYR A 491 21.90 -28.32 0.55
N ARG A 492 22.02 -29.26 1.51
CA ARG A 492 22.74 -30.54 1.28
C ARG A 492 22.03 -31.43 0.27
N ASN A 493 20.71 -31.43 0.33
CA ASN A 493 19.87 -32.21 -0.57
C ASN A 493 19.34 -31.42 -1.75
N GLY A 494 19.59 -30.10 -1.81
CA GLY A 494 19.08 -29.22 -2.85
C GLY A 494 17.55 -29.20 -2.89
N THR A 495 16.90 -29.08 -1.73
CA THR A 495 15.44 -29.17 -1.61
C THR A 495 14.86 -28.08 -0.71
N MET A 496 13.58 -27.76 -0.96
CA MET A 496 12.75 -26.91 -0.12
C MET A 496 11.47 -27.65 0.26
N LEU A 497 11.16 -27.72 1.54
CA LEU A 497 9.89 -28.26 2.05
C LEU A 497 8.88 -27.09 2.19
N ALA A 498 7.72 -27.20 1.55
CA ALA A 498 6.65 -26.21 1.57
C ALA A 498 5.28 -26.91 1.54
N ALA A 499 4.34 -26.51 2.41
CA ALA A 499 2.98 -27.09 2.48
C ALA A 499 2.95 -28.62 2.48
N GLY A 500 3.89 -29.28 3.18
CA GLY A 500 4.02 -30.75 3.23
C GLY A 500 4.55 -31.41 1.94
N GLN A 501 4.97 -30.63 0.93
CA GLN A 501 5.55 -31.11 -0.33
C GLN A 501 7.03 -30.74 -0.41
N THR A 502 7.83 -31.59 -1.04
CA THR A 502 9.24 -31.32 -1.28
C THR A 502 9.45 -30.83 -2.70
N PHE A 503 10.05 -29.64 -2.82
CA PHE A 503 10.46 -29.01 -4.07
C PHE A 503 11.97 -29.16 -4.23
N LYS A 504 12.42 -29.42 -5.45
CA LYS A 504 13.84 -29.60 -5.79
C LYS A 504 14.35 -28.45 -6.64
N LYS A 505 15.66 -28.33 -6.75
CA LYS A 505 16.30 -27.47 -7.75
C LYS A 505 15.72 -27.75 -9.14
N GLY A 506 15.29 -26.72 -9.84
CA GLY A 506 14.64 -26.79 -11.15
C GLY A 506 13.12 -26.88 -11.13
N ASP A 507 12.48 -27.12 -9.97
CA ASP A 507 11.03 -27.03 -9.87
C ASP A 507 10.56 -25.57 -10.00
N ILE A 508 9.43 -25.38 -10.68
CA ILE A 508 8.91 -24.02 -10.94
C ILE A 508 8.04 -23.55 -9.79
N ILE A 509 8.32 -22.34 -9.34
CA ILE A 509 7.48 -21.58 -8.38
C ILE A 509 7.26 -20.16 -8.87
N THR A 510 6.24 -19.52 -8.31
CA THR A 510 6.00 -18.07 -8.48
C THR A 510 6.05 -17.40 -7.12
N VAL A 511 6.78 -16.29 -7.02
CA VAL A 511 6.80 -15.41 -5.85
C VAL A 511 6.02 -14.16 -6.14
N ASP A 512 5.12 -13.78 -5.22
CA ASP A 512 4.37 -12.52 -5.27
C ASP A 512 4.87 -11.61 -4.15
N GLY A 513 5.77 -10.75 -4.49
CA GLY A 513 6.34 -9.77 -3.57
C GLY A 513 5.36 -8.68 -3.17
N GLY A 514 4.23 -8.54 -3.86
CA GLY A 514 3.16 -7.60 -3.47
C GLY A 514 2.27 -8.12 -2.33
N SER A 515 2.01 -9.42 -2.29
CA SER A 515 1.18 -10.05 -1.25
C SER A 515 1.99 -10.90 -0.25
N GLY A 516 3.26 -11.17 -0.52
CA GLY A 516 4.10 -12.07 0.26
C GLY A 516 3.81 -13.56 0.04
N GLN A 517 3.05 -13.92 -1.00
CA GLN A 517 2.69 -15.30 -1.29
C GLN A 517 3.78 -16.02 -2.09
N VAL A 518 3.96 -17.30 -1.79
CA VAL A 518 4.74 -18.24 -2.59
C VAL A 518 3.77 -19.25 -3.20
N LEU A 519 3.78 -19.38 -4.53
CA LEU A 519 2.81 -20.15 -5.29
C LEU A 519 3.47 -21.31 -6.01
N LYS A 520 2.76 -22.43 -6.13
CA LYS A 520 3.21 -23.62 -6.86
C LYS A 520 3.08 -23.40 -8.37
N GLY A 521 4.16 -23.68 -9.10
CA GLY A 521 4.17 -23.64 -10.56
C GLY A 521 4.20 -22.21 -11.13
N ALA A 522 4.03 -22.13 -12.45
CA ALA A 522 3.91 -20.87 -13.16
C ALA A 522 2.47 -20.33 -13.07
N VAL A 523 2.34 -19.07 -12.72
CA VAL A 523 1.05 -18.36 -12.62
C VAL A 523 1.02 -17.23 -13.64
N ALA A 524 -0.13 -17.03 -14.30
CA ALA A 524 -0.30 -15.96 -15.29
C ALA A 524 -0.07 -14.58 -14.66
N MET A 525 0.70 -13.73 -15.35
CA MET A 525 1.06 -12.40 -14.89
C MET A 525 0.68 -11.31 -15.90
N LEU A 526 0.35 -10.13 -15.37
CA LEU A 526 0.18 -8.89 -16.12
C LEU A 526 1.49 -8.11 -16.11
N GLN A 527 1.97 -7.70 -17.28
CA GLN A 527 3.17 -6.88 -17.39
C GLN A 527 2.85 -5.41 -17.10
N PRO A 528 3.80 -4.64 -16.52
CA PRO A 528 3.62 -3.23 -16.29
C PRO A 528 3.53 -2.46 -17.61
N GLU A 529 2.51 -1.64 -17.75
CA GLU A 529 2.35 -0.71 -18.86
C GLU A 529 2.37 0.72 -18.30
N LEU A 530 3.47 1.44 -18.55
CA LEU A 530 3.56 2.86 -18.26
C LEU A 530 2.80 3.63 -19.35
N SER A 531 1.56 4.02 -19.02
CA SER A 531 0.70 4.78 -19.93
C SER A 531 1.17 6.23 -20.13
N GLY A 532 0.64 6.90 -21.16
CA GLY A 532 0.80 8.34 -21.33
C GLY A 532 0.32 9.15 -20.12
N ASP A 533 -0.70 8.65 -19.40
CA ASP A 533 -1.22 9.26 -18.17
C ASP A 533 -0.18 9.29 -17.05
N PHE A 534 0.62 8.23 -16.93
CA PHE A 534 1.73 8.21 -15.98
C PHE A 534 2.76 9.31 -16.28
N GLY A 535 3.14 9.46 -17.55
CA GLY A 535 4.04 10.54 -17.97
C GLY A 535 3.47 11.92 -17.68
N GLN A 536 2.16 12.11 -17.91
CA GLN A 536 1.47 13.39 -17.64
C GLN A 536 1.44 13.71 -16.13
N LEU A 537 1.13 12.72 -15.29
CA LEU A 537 1.15 12.88 -13.82
C LEU A 537 2.55 13.29 -13.34
N MET A 538 3.60 12.61 -13.87
CA MET A 538 4.99 12.91 -13.50
C MET A 538 5.42 14.32 -13.92
N GLN A 539 4.96 14.80 -15.07
CA GLN A 539 5.21 16.20 -15.49
C GLN A 539 4.56 17.21 -14.52
N TRP A 540 3.33 16.95 -14.08
CA TRP A 540 2.67 17.82 -13.10
C TRP A 540 3.35 17.77 -11.74
N ALA A 541 3.77 16.57 -11.30
CA ALA A 541 4.54 16.40 -10.07
C ALA A 541 5.86 17.19 -10.11
N ASP A 542 6.60 17.14 -11.23
CA ASP A 542 7.85 17.86 -11.39
C ASP A 542 7.69 19.39 -11.39
N LYS A 543 6.56 19.90 -11.87
CA LYS A 543 6.25 21.35 -11.78
C LYS A 543 5.95 21.80 -10.34
N THR A 544 5.40 20.92 -9.53
CA THR A 544 4.91 21.23 -8.18
C THR A 544 6.00 21.08 -7.12
N ARG A 545 6.87 20.07 -7.23
CA ARG A 545 7.89 19.78 -6.24
C ARG A 545 9.03 20.81 -6.21
N ARG A 546 9.53 21.10 -5.01
CA ARG A 546 10.76 21.85 -4.76
C ARG A 546 11.99 20.94 -4.67
N MET A 547 11.88 19.88 -3.86
CA MET A 547 12.99 18.93 -3.66
C MET A 547 13.35 18.19 -4.94
N LYS A 548 14.64 17.99 -5.14
CA LYS A 548 15.17 17.12 -6.18
C LYS A 548 15.03 15.65 -5.76
N VAL A 549 14.92 14.77 -6.75
CA VAL A 549 14.88 13.32 -6.52
C VAL A 549 16.07 12.69 -7.22
N ARG A 550 16.96 12.08 -6.45
CA ARG A 550 18.13 11.33 -6.90
C ARG A 550 17.92 9.83 -6.68
N ALA A 551 18.81 9.02 -7.23
CA ALA A 551 18.76 7.57 -7.02
C ALA A 551 19.98 7.05 -6.26
N ASN A 552 19.79 5.95 -5.53
CA ASN A 552 20.87 5.11 -5.05
C ASN A 552 21.18 4.10 -6.16
N ALA A 553 22.35 4.18 -6.78
CA ALA A 553 22.71 3.37 -7.92
C ALA A 553 24.22 3.12 -7.95
N GLU A 554 24.60 1.87 -8.07
CA GLU A 554 25.98 1.41 -8.07
C GLU A 554 26.39 0.83 -9.43
N THR A 555 25.43 0.30 -10.18
CA THR A 555 25.67 -0.33 -11.48
C THR A 555 25.17 0.55 -12.64
N PRO A 556 25.75 0.37 -13.87
CA PRO A 556 25.24 1.03 -15.06
C PRO A 556 23.77 0.75 -15.36
N ALA A 557 23.29 -0.46 -15.03
CA ALA A 557 21.89 -0.84 -15.19
C ALA A 557 20.97 -0.03 -14.27
N ASP A 558 21.33 0.08 -12.99
CA ASP A 558 20.60 0.91 -12.02
C ASP A 558 20.56 2.38 -12.43
N ALA A 559 21.70 2.91 -12.87
CA ALA A 559 21.81 4.29 -13.32
C ALA A 559 20.92 4.57 -14.55
N ARG A 560 20.88 3.65 -15.54
CA ARG A 560 19.99 3.78 -16.70
C ARG A 560 18.51 3.72 -16.29
N THR A 561 18.16 2.79 -15.41
CA THR A 561 16.81 2.66 -14.87
C THR A 561 16.40 3.93 -14.11
N ALA A 562 17.25 4.42 -13.21
CA ALA A 562 17.02 5.65 -12.47
C ALA A 562 16.79 6.85 -13.42
N ARG A 563 17.62 6.99 -14.43
CA ARG A 563 17.51 8.07 -15.42
C ARG A 563 16.21 7.96 -16.23
N SER A 564 15.81 6.75 -16.63
CA SER A 564 14.55 6.52 -17.35
C SER A 564 13.32 6.90 -16.51
N PHE A 565 13.39 6.73 -15.20
CA PHE A 565 12.35 7.15 -14.24
C PHE A 565 12.45 8.62 -13.84
N GLY A 566 13.40 9.38 -14.39
CA GLY A 566 13.52 10.81 -14.19
C GLY A 566 14.30 11.22 -12.94
N ALA A 567 15.23 10.37 -12.47
CA ALA A 567 16.17 10.76 -11.43
C ALA A 567 17.07 11.93 -11.87
N GLU A 568 17.30 12.87 -10.98
CA GLU A 568 18.08 14.10 -11.20
C GLU A 568 19.51 13.95 -10.67
N GLY A 569 20.03 12.74 -10.63
CA GLY A 569 21.38 12.40 -10.23
C GLY A 569 21.46 11.10 -9.43
N ILE A 570 22.66 10.78 -9.00
CA ILE A 570 22.91 9.71 -8.02
C ILE A 570 23.18 10.39 -6.66
N GLY A 571 22.39 10.03 -5.64
CA GLY A 571 22.58 10.54 -4.28
C GLY A 571 23.41 9.61 -3.40
N LEU A 572 23.55 8.35 -3.81
CA LEU A 572 24.43 7.38 -3.16
C LEU A 572 24.91 6.35 -4.18
N CYS A 573 26.20 6.28 -4.39
CA CYS A 573 26.90 5.17 -5.02
C CYS A 573 27.75 4.49 -3.95
N ARG A 574 27.42 3.23 -3.59
CA ARG A 574 28.15 2.42 -2.61
C ARG A 574 29.28 1.71 -3.33
N THR A 575 30.51 2.10 -3.05
CA THR A 575 31.69 1.57 -3.75
C THR A 575 32.05 0.13 -3.37
N GLU A 576 31.61 -0.34 -2.21
CA GLU A 576 31.84 -1.71 -1.74
C GLU A 576 31.25 -2.76 -2.67
N HIS A 577 30.09 -2.49 -3.26
CA HIS A 577 29.43 -3.43 -4.16
C HIS A 577 30.22 -3.71 -5.44
N MET A 578 31.10 -2.79 -5.81
CA MET A 578 31.97 -2.94 -7.01
C MET A 578 33.11 -3.93 -6.81
N PHE A 579 33.40 -4.34 -5.57
CA PHE A 579 34.56 -5.17 -5.25
C PHE A 579 34.28 -6.67 -5.13
N PHE A 580 33.02 -7.08 -5.20
CA PHE A 580 32.65 -8.49 -5.05
C PHE A 580 32.74 -9.33 -6.34
N GLU A 581 33.02 -8.72 -7.49
CA GLU A 581 33.03 -9.44 -8.78
C GLU A 581 34.39 -10.01 -9.17
N GLY A 582 34.45 -11.28 -9.54
CA GLY A 582 35.54 -11.92 -10.30
C GLY A 582 36.94 -11.65 -9.73
N GLU A 583 37.82 -11.07 -10.52
CA GLU A 583 39.21 -10.76 -10.14
C GLU A 583 39.30 -9.62 -9.10
N ARG A 584 38.24 -8.82 -8.95
CA ARG A 584 38.23 -7.67 -8.03
C ARG A 584 38.27 -8.11 -6.59
N ILE A 585 37.51 -9.13 -6.22
CA ILE A 585 37.48 -9.66 -4.85
C ILE A 585 38.84 -10.24 -4.45
N ILE A 586 39.57 -10.85 -5.42
CA ILE A 586 40.92 -11.38 -5.18
C ILE A 586 41.88 -10.22 -4.86
N ALA A 587 41.89 -9.16 -5.67
CA ALA A 587 42.73 -7.98 -5.44
C ALA A 587 42.38 -7.28 -4.10
N MET A 588 41.10 -7.24 -3.72
CA MET A 588 40.64 -6.69 -2.43
C MET A 588 41.15 -7.54 -1.27
N ARG A 589 41.09 -8.86 -1.38
CA ARG A 589 41.62 -9.81 -0.39
C ARG A 589 43.16 -9.72 -0.27
N GLU A 590 43.87 -9.56 -1.40
CA GLU A 590 45.33 -9.28 -1.38
C GLU A 590 45.67 -8.01 -0.60
N MET A 591 44.89 -6.95 -0.82
CA MET A 591 45.02 -5.69 -0.06
C MET A 591 44.83 -5.88 1.43
N ILE A 592 43.77 -6.59 1.84
CA ILE A 592 43.44 -6.84 3.25
C ILE A 592 44.53 -7.68 3.96
N LEU A 593 45.11 -8.64 3.25
CA LEU A 593 46.13 -9.53 3.79
C LEU A 593 47.54 -8.96 3.84
N ALA A 594 47.76 -7.83 3.11
CA ALA A 594 49.07 -7.18 3.11
C ALA A 594 49.44 -6.58 4.49
N ASP A 595 50.55 -6.98 5.05
CA ASP A 595 51.02 -6.50 6.37
C ASP A 595 51.51 -5.06 6.30
N LYS A 596 52.01 -4.60 5.16
CA LYS A 596 52.64 -3.28 4.97
C LYS A 596 51.92 -2.44 3.92
N GLU A 597 52.00 -1.15 4.04
CA GLU A 597 51.46 -0.16 3.12
C GLU A 597 51.87 -0.41 1.68
N GLU A 598 53.17 -0.74 1.43
CA GLU A 598 53.66 -1.02 0.06
C GLU A 598 52.88 -2.19 -0.62
N GLY A 599 52.63 -3.25 0.16
CA GLY A 599 51.84 -4.40 -0.34
C GLY A 599 50.39 -4.00 -0.61
N ARG A 600 49.77 -3.20 0.25
CA ARG A 600 48.41 -2.69 0.01
C ARG A 600 48.33 -1.82 -1.24
N ARG A 601 49.29 -0.93 -1.45
CA ARG A 601 49.36 -0.08 -2.65
C ARG A 601 49.50 -0.89 -3.93
N VAL A 602 50.26 -1.99 -3.91
CA VAL A 602 50.36 -2.91 -5.08
C VAL A 602 48.99 -3.54 -5.42
N ALA A 603 48.27 -4.01 -4.42
CA ALA A 603 46.93 -4.58 -4.64
C ALA A 603 45.93 -3.51 -5.10
N LEU A 604 45.93 -2.34 -4.47
CA LEU A 604 45.06 -1.21 -4.83
C LEU A 604 45.34 -0.71 -6.27
N ALA A 605 46.59 -0.80 -6.77
CA ALA A 605 46.89 -0.46 -8.14
C ALA A 605 46.22 -1.39 -9.17
N LYS A 606 45.85 -2.61 -8.77
CA LYS A 606 45.04 -3.52 -9.59
C LYS A 606 43.56 -3.12 -9.63
N LEU A 607 43.03 -2.63 -8.52
CA LEU A 607 41.62 -2.20 -8.39
C LEU A 607 41.35 -0.85 -9.06
N LEU A 608 42.31 0.06 -9.07
CA LEU A 608 42.17 1.41 -9.61
C LEU A 608 41.56 1.46 -11.02
N PRO A 609 42.12 0.76 -12.06
CA PRO A 609 41.57 0.83 -13.40
C PRO A 609 40.14 0.24 -13.49
N MET A 610 39.84 -0.76 -12.68
CA MET A 610 38.51 -1.40 -12.66
C MET A 610 37.46 -0.41 -12.11
N GLN A 611 37.73 0.17 -10.93
CA GLN A 611 36.82 1.12 -10.34
C GLN A 611 36.68 2.42 -11.13
N ARG A 612 37.80 2.88 -11.76
CA ARG A 612 37.75 4.01 -12.67
C ARG A 612 36.79 3.74 -13.84
N SER A 613 36.85 2.55 -14.45
CA SER A 613 35.95 2.16 -15.54
C SER A 613 34.48 2.21 -15.13
N ASP A 614 34.16 1.74 -13.93
CA ASP A 614 32.78 1.80 -13.37
C ASP A 614 32.30 3.25 -13.23
N PHE A 615 33.13 4.11 -12.68
CA PHE A 615 32.77 5.52 -12.53
C PHE A 615 32.63 6.25 -13.86
N VAL A 616 33.48 5.94 -14.87
CA VAL A 616 33.35 6.50 -16.22
C VAL A 616 31.96 6.19 -16.78
N GLU A 617 31.53 4.94 -16.72
CA GLU A 617 30.22 4.54 -17.24
C GLU A 617 29.06 5.23 -16.48
N LEU A 618 29.14 5.31 -15.15
CA LEU A 618 28.15 6.04 -14.35
C LEU A 618 28.09 7.53 -14.72
N PHE A 619 29.23 8.19 -14.87
CA PHE A 619 29.28 9.59 -15.27
C PHE A 619 28.75 9.83 -16.68
N GLU A 620 29.03 8.92 -17.63
CA GLU A 620 28.48 8.99 -18.98
C GLU A 620 26.95 8.87 -18.99
N ILE A 621 26.41 7.90 -18.24
CA ILE A 621 24.97 7.71 -18.11
C ILE A 621 24.31 8.91 -17.45
N MET A 622 24.93 9.46 -16.39
CA MET A 622 24.42 10.60 -15.64
C MET A 622 24.90 11.96 -16.18
N LYS A 623 25.28 12.02 -17.43
CA LYS A 623 25.74 13.26 -18.08
C LYS A 623 24.90 14.48 -17.71
N GLY A 624 25.55 15.54 -17.21
CA GLY A 624 24.92 16.79 -16.77
C GLY A 624 24.22 16.73 -15.40
N LEU A 625 24.29 15.59 -14.70
CA LEU A 625 23.66 15.39 -13.40
C LEU A 625 24.69 15.09 -12.31
N PRO A 626 24.44 15.45 -11.04
CA PRO A 626 25.36 15.17 -9.94
C PRO A 626 25.43 13.67 -9.64
N VAL A 627 26.63 13.20 -9.28
CA VAL A 627 26.87 11.84 -8.81
C VAL A 627 27.62 11.88 -7.49
N THR A 628 26.97 11.41 -6.43
CA THR A 628 27.56 11.31 -5.09
C THR A 628 28.14 9.91 -4.89
N ILE A 629 29.43 9.81 -4.67
CA ILE A 629 30.16 8.56 -4.49
C ILE A 629 30.62 8.46 -3.06
N ARG A 630 30.16 7.43 -2.34
CA ARG A 630 30.59 7.14 -0.98
C ARG A 630 31.89 6.32 -1.01
N LEU A 631 32.89 6.75 -0.27
CA LEU A 631 34.11 5.97 -0.06
C LEU A 631 33.77 4.67 0.69
N LEU A 632 34.69 3.71 0.65
CA LEU A 632 34.56 2.39 1.27
C LEU A 632 34.08 2.50 2.70
N ASP A 633 32.97 1.83 3.00
CA ASP A 633 32.29 1.89 4.31
C ASP A 633 32.38 0.62 5.15
N PRO A 634 32.13 -0.61 4.62
CA PRO A 634 32.07 -1.79 5.48
C PRO A 634 33.46 -2.18 6.03
N PRO A 635 33.49 -2.93 7.15
CA PRO A 635 34.74 -3.46 7.71
C PRO A 635 35.38 -4.49 6.76
N LEU A 636 36.70 -4.58 6.81
CA LEU A 636 37.47 -5.39 5.85
C LEU A 636 37.14 -6.88 5.92
N HIS A 637 36.72 -7.40 7.07
CA HIS A 637 36.40 -8.83 7.20
C HIS A 637 35.17 -9.27 6.36
N GLU A 638 34.32 -8.33 5.92
CA GLU A 638 33.19 -8.66 5.03
C GLU A 638 33.63 -9.17 3.66
N PHE A 639 34.83 -8.81 3.22
CA PHE A 639 35.43 -9.28 1.97
C PHE A 639 36.20 -10.58 2.10
N LEU A 640 36.38 -11.09 3.30
CA LEU A 640 37.18 -12.28 3.57
C LEU A 640 36.33 -13.55 3.45
N PRO A 641 36.95 -14.66 3.00
CA PRO A 641 36.25 -15.94 2.89
C PRO A 641 35.76 -16.43 4.25
N ARG A 642 34.59 -17.04 4.28
CA ARG A 642 33.91 -17.51 5.50
C ARG A 642 33.93 -19.03 5.69
N THR A 643 34.03 -19.79 4.60
CA THR A 643 34.09 -21.25 4.66
C THR A 643 35.48 -21.78 4.39
N ASP A 644 35.78 -23.02 4.85
CA ASP A 644 37.08 -23.64 4.61
C ASP A 644 37.35 -23.87 3.11
N GLU A 645 36.31 -24.12 2.32
CA GLU A 645 36.38 -24.26 0.88
C GLU A 645 36.80 -22.94 0.23
N GLU A 646 36.15 -21.84 0.61
CA GLU A 646 36.49 -20.50 0.11
C GLU A 646 37.90 -20.08 0.53
N VAL A 647 38.31 -20.40 1.77
CA VAL A 647 39.69 -20.13 2.24
C VAL A 647 40.69 -20.88 1.39
N ALA A 648 40.43 -22.15 1.07
CA ALA A 648 41.33 -22.97 0.23
C ALA A 648 41.40 -22.43 -1.20
N GLU A 649 40.30 -22.02 -1.76
CA GLU A 649 40.22 -21.42 -3.12
C GLU A 649 41.00 -20.11 -3.18
N VAL A 650 40.75 -19.18 -2.26
CA VAL A 650 41.43 -17.90 -2.15
C VAL A 650 42.94 -18.10 -1.92
N ALA A 651 43.33 -19.00 -1.03
CA ALA A 651 44.72 -19.32 -0.76
C ALA A 651 45.44 -19.85 -2.02
N SER A 652 44.76 -20.69 -2.79
CA SER A 652 45.26 -21.20 -4.07
C SER A 652 45.42 -20.10 -5.12
N ALA A 653 44.41 -19.24 -5.25
CA ALA A 653 44.43 -18.12 -6.20
C ALA A 653 45.52 -17.08 -5.87
N MET A 654 45.79 -16.85 -4.61
CA MET A 654 46.80 -15.88 -4.15
C MET A 654 48.20 -16.50 -3.98
N GLY A 655 48.32 -17.80 -4.01
CA GLY A 655 49.59 -18.50 -3.76
C GLY A 655 50.07 -18.35 -2.31
N VAL A 656 49.16 -18.24 -1.33
CA VAL A 656 49.46 -18.11 0.09
C VAL A 656 49.03 -19.36 0.84
N ASP A 657 49.53 -19.51 2.06
CA ASP A 657 49.21 -20.61 2.94
C ASP A 657 47.75 -20.40 3.49
N ALA A 658 46.91 -21.41 3.37
CA ALA A 658 45.51 -21.36 3.82
C ALA A 658 45.38 -21.11 5.34
N ASP A 659 46.29 -21.67 6.14
CA ASP A 659 46.27 -21.50 7.60
C ASP A 659 46.60 -20.05 8.00
N LYS A 660 47.56 -19.41 7.32
CA LYS A 660 47.83 -17.98 7.51
C LYS A 660 46.67 -17.10 7.10
N LEU A 661 46.00 -17.44 6.01
CA LEU A 661 44.80 -16.74 5.57
C LEU A 661 43.71 -16.82 6.63
N ARG A 662 43.49 -18.02 7.18
CA ARG A 662 42.52 -18.26 8.27
C ARG A 662 42.84 -17.44 9.51
N GLU A 663 44.10 -17.51 10.02
CA GLU A 663 44.53 -16.73 11.17
C GLU A 663 44.32 -15.22 10.96
N ARG A 664 44.62 -14.72 9.76
CA ARG A 664 44.43 -13.29 9.44
C ARG A 664 42.95 -12.93 9.40
N SER A 665 42.12 -13.78 8.79
CA SER A 665 40.66 -13.59 8.75
C SER A 665 40.09 -13.54 10.17
N GLU A 666 40.48 -14.51 11.02
CA GLU A 666 40.02 -14.54 12.42
C GLU A 666 40.51 -13.29 13.20
N SER A 667 41.70 -12.81 12.94
CA SER A 667 42.25 -11.61 13.61
C SER A 667 41.53 -10.31 13.25
N LEU A 668 40.86 -10.29 12.09
CA LEU A 668 40.09 -9.14 11.61
C LEU A 668 38.60 -9.23 11.98
N HIS A 669 38.15 -10.39 12.49
CA HIS A 669 36.76 -10.57 12.88
C HIS A 669 36.38 -9.65 14.04
N GLU A 670 35.34 -8.86 13.87
CA GLU A 670 34.85 -7.92 14.88
C GLU A 670 33.57 -8.46 15.56
N PHE A 671 33.46 -8.29 16.89
CA PHE A 671 32.26 -8.68 17.64
C PHE A 671 31.05 -7.79 17.33
N ASN A 672 31.30 -6.55 16.99
CA ASN A 672 30.28 -5.57 16.60
C ASN A 672 30.78 -4.77 15.38
N PRO A 673 30.65 -5.32 14.18
CA PRO A 673 31.15 -4.69 12.95
C PRO A 673 30.57 -3.31 12.68
N MET A 674 29.29 -3.08 13.05
CA MET A 674 28.62 -1.80 12.83
C MET A 674 29.31 -0.65 13.59
N LEU A 675 29.86 -0.91 14.78
CA LEU A 675 30.56 0.07 15.63
C LEU A 675 32.08 -0.02 15.55
N GLY A 676 32.61 -0.87 14.67
CA GLY A 676 34.02 -1.25 14.59
C GLY A 676 34.87 -0.43 13.63
N HIS A 677 35.84 -1.09 13.02
CA HIS A 677 36.85 -0.50 12.12
C HIS A 677 36.34 -0.44 10.68
N ARG A 678 35.49 0.55 10.42
CA ARG A 678 34.86 0.79 9.10
C ARG A 678 34.82 2.28 8.76
N GLY A 679 34.40 2.61 7.54
CA GLY A 679 34.15 3.96 7.07
C GLY A 679 35.36 4.89 7.20
N CYS A 680 35.19 6.09 7.73
CA CYS A 680 36.28 7.03 7.88
C CYS A 680 37.39 6.54 8.84
N ARG A 681 37.10 5.65 9.78
CA ARG A 681 38.08 5.03 10.68
C ARG A 681 39.10 4.20 9.89
N LEU A 682 38.57 3.47 8.88
CA LEU A 682 39.40 2.72 7.95
C LEU A 682 40.23 3.65 7.06
N ALA A 683 39.62 4.73 6.55
CA ALA A 683 40.31 5.74 5.74
C ALA A 683 41.40 6.51 6.53
N VAL A 684 41.29 6.59 7.84
CA VAL A 684 42.32 7.15 8.70
C VAL A 684 43.46 6.15 8.93
N SER A 685 43.14 4.87 9.19
CA SER A 685 44.15 3.83 9.47
C SER A 685 44.91 3.36 8.22
N TYR A 686 44.20 3.31 7.08
CA TYR A 686 44.74 2.89 5.78
C TYR A 686 44.39 3.92 4.71
N PRO A 687 45.03 5.13 4.77
CA PRO A 687 44.66 6.26 3.90
C PRO A 687 44.82 5.97 2.40
N GLU A 688 45.70 5.04 2.03
CA GLU A 688 45.92 4.60 0.65
C GLU A 688 44.64 4.07 -0.01
N ILE A 689 43.66 3.54 0.73
CA ILE A 689 42.36 3.09 0.19
C ILE A 689 41.59 4.31 -0.31
N ALA A 690 41.44 5.33 0.53
CA ALA A 690 40.74 6.56 0.17
C ALA A 690 41.46 7.32 -0.96
N GLU A 691 42.79 7.32 -0.97
CA GLU A 691 43.62 7.91 -2.04
C GLU A 691 43.36 7.22 -3.38
N MET A 692 43.32 5.88 -3.40
CA MET A 692 43.01 5.10 -4.61
C MET A 692 41.63 5.41 -5.13
N GLN A 693 40.62 5.40 -4.28
CA GLN A 693 39.24 5.68 -4.69
C GLN A 693 39.07 7.11 -5.20
N ALA A 694 39.68 8.10 -4.51
CA ALA A 694 39.70 9.49 -4.98
C ALA A 694 40.34 9.62 -6.37
N ARG A 695 41.46 8.94 -6.59
CA ARG A 695 42.13 8.93 -7.89
C ARG A 695 41.25 8.33 -8.98
N ALA A 696 40.59 7.19 -8.71
CA ALA A 696 39.66 6.58 -9.63
C ALA A 696 38.47 7.51 -10.00
N ILE A 697 37.92 8.22 -9.02
CA ILE A 697 36.83 9.18 -9.24
C ILE A 697 37.29 10.34 -10.12
N PHE A 698 38.44 10.96 -9.83
CA PHE A 698 38.87 12.15 -10.57
C PHE A 698 39.37 11.80 -11.96
N GLU A 699 40.10 10.69 -12.14
CA GLU A 699 40.49 10.21 -13.47
C GLU A 699 39.25 9.87 -14.33
N ALA A 700 38.26 9.25 -13.73
CA ALA A 700 36.98 8.95 -14.40
C ALA A 700 36.22 10.24 -14.79
N ALA A 701 36.22 11.25 -13.94
CA ALA A 701 35.59 12.54 -14.25
C ALA A 701 36.26 13.22 -15.47
N VAL A 702 37.57 13.18 -15.54
CA VAL A 702 38.33 13.70 -16.69
C VAL A 702 38.01 12.91 -17.96
N GLU A 703 38.00 11.59 -17.90
CA GLU A 703 37.74 10.71 -19.04
C GLU A 703 36.32 10.88 -19.56
N ALA A 704 35.33 10.80 -18.67
CA ALA A 704 33.92 10.96 -19.02
C ALA A 704 33.63 12.38 -19.55
N GLY A 705 34.22 13.42 -18.96
CA GLY A 705 34.12 14.79 -19.46
C GLY A 705 34.64 14.96 -20.88
N LYS A 706 35.79 14.32 -21.21
CA LYS A 706 36.32 14.30 -22.60
C LYS A 706 35.42 13.56 -23.57
N LYS A 707 34.84 12.42 -23.13
CA LYS A 707 33.95 11.60 -23.99
C LYS A 707 32.60 12.28 -24.24
N THR A 708 32.02 12.89 -23.21
CA THR A 708 30.68 13.48 -23.31
C THR A 708 30.65 14.92 -23.78
N GLY A 709 31.79 15.60 -23.73
CA GLY A 709 31.91 17.03 -24.04
C GLY A 709 31.35 17.97 -22.94
N GLU A 710 30.98 17.44 -21.78
CA GLU A 710 30.49 18.18 -20.63
C GLU A 710 31.33 17.90 -19.38
N PRO A 711 31.65 18.91 -18.55
CA PRO A 711 32.40 18.68 -17.32
C PRO A 711 31.59 17.81 -16.35
N VAL A 712 32.24 16.89 -15.67
CA VAL A 712 31.66 16.10 -14.58
C VAL A 712 32.08 16.73 -13.26
N VAL A 713 31.09 16.94 -12.37
CA VAL A 713 31.28 17.48 -11.02
C VAL A 713 30.98 16.37 -9.99
N PRO A 714 31.97 15.55 -9.61
CA PRO A 714 31.74 14.47 -8.66
C PRO A 714 31.55 15.02 -7.23
N GLU A 715 30.68 14.37 -6.47
CA GLU A 715 30.46 14.62 -5.05
C GLU A 715 31.06 13.44 -4.27
N VAL A 716 32.15 13.67 -3.52
CA VAL A 716 32.81 12.62 -2.74
C VAL A 716 32.30 12.64 -1.31
N MET A 717 31.74 11.53 -0.86
CA MET A 717 31.12 11.40 0.46
C MET A 717 31.94 10.52 1.39
N VAL A 718 32.34 11.08 2.53
CA VAL A 718 33.07 10.36 3.59
C VAL A 718 32.06 9.77 4.59
N PRO A 719 32.00 8.42 4.73
CA PRO A 719 31.05 7.75 5.62
C PRO A 719 31.50 7.79 7.08
N LEU A 720 30.57 7.62 8.01
CA LEU A 720 30.78 7.34 9.44
C LEU A 720 31.55 8.43 10.23
N VAL A 721 31.54 9.65 9.75
CA VAL A 721 32.23 10.77 10.42
C VAL A 721 31.54 11.10 11.75
N GLY A 722 32.29 11.06 12.83
CA GLY A 722 31.87 11.50 14.16
C GLY A 722 32.57 12.74 14.66
N LEU A 723 33.76 13.04 14.13
CA LEU A 723 34.61 14.14 14.49
C LEU A 723 35.01 14.97 13.26
N LYS A 724 35.02 16.31 13.39
CA LYS A 724 35.54 17.18 12.33
C LYS A 724 36.95 16.78 11.89
N ALA A 725 37.83 16.43 12.84
CA ALA A 725 39.21 16.03 12.56
C ALA A 725 39.32 14.78 11.68
N GLU A 726 38.35 13.84 11.74
CA GLU A 726 38.32 12.69 10.82
C GLU A 726 38.04 13.15 9.40
N LEU A 727 37.11 14.05 9.22
CA LEU A 727 36.77 14.61 7.90
C LEU A 727 37.94 15.46 7.36
N ASP A 728 38.56 16.29 8.19
CA ASP A 728 39.71 17.12 7.82
C ASP A 728 40.87 16.24 7.31
N PHE A 729 41.13 15.13 7.99
CA PHE A 729 42.19 14.20 7.64
C PHE A 729 41.95 13.52 6.29
N VAL A 730 40.72 13.02 6.06
CA VAL A 730 40.36 12.33 4.81
C VAL A 730 40.25 13.32 3.65
N LYS A 731 39.61 14.48 3.86
CA LYS A 731 39.50 15.52 2.84
C LYS A 731 40.84 16.04 2.37
N ALA A 732 41.81 16.23 3.25
CA ALA A 732 43.15 16.67 2.86
C ALA A 732 43.80 15.71 1.87
N ARG A 733 43.58 14.39 1.99
CA ARG A 733 44.06 13.38 1.04
C ARG A 733 43.32 13.42 -0.28
N ILE A 734 42.00 13.52 -0.22
CA ILE A 734 41.16 13.66 -1.43
C ILE A 734 41.61 14.89 -2.22
N ASP A 735 41.79 16.04 -1.55
CA ASP A 735 42.20 17.27 -2.21
C ASP A 735 43.64 17.19 -2.79
N ALA A 736 44.57 16.47 -2.13
CA ALA A 736 45.90 16.23 -2.61
C ALA A 736 45.87 15.40 -3.94
N VAL A 737 45.09 14.30 -3.94
CA VAL A 737 44.92 13.45 -5.13
C VAL A 737 44.24 14.21 -6.27
N ALA A 738 43.21 15.02 -5.96
CA ALA A 738 42.55 15.87 -6.96
C ALA A 738 43.55 16.83 -7.65
N LYS A 739 44.40 17.46 -6.87
CA LYS A 739 45.47 18.36 -7.41
C LYS A 739 46.44 17.62 -8.33
N GLU A 740 46.84 16.42 -7.95
CA GLU A 740 47.74 15.58 -8.80
C GLU A 740 47.04 15.25 -10.13
N VAL A 741 45.80 14.72 -10.11
CA VAL A 741 45.06 14.36 -11.30
C VAL A 741 44.81 15.58 -12.22
N ILE A 742 44.42 16.73 -11.64
CA ILE A 742 44.26 17.99 -12.36
C ILE A 742 45.56 18.40 -13.08
N SER A 743 46.68 18.31 -12.35
CA SER A 743 48.00 18.63 -12.89
C SER A 743 48.41 17.68 -14.02
N GLU A 744 48.22 16.38 -13.83
CA GLU A 744 48.56 15.33 -14.84
C GLU A 744 47.67 15.44 -16.09
N ALA A 745 46.36 15.71 -15.90
CA ALA A 745 45.40 15.78 -17.01
C ALA A 745 45.40 17.13 -17.74
N GLY A 746 45.91 18.18 -17.12
CA GLY A 746 45.89 19.56 -17.63
C GLY A 746 44.46 20.13 -17.75
N VAL A 747 43.51 19.60 -16.98
CA VAL A 747 42.09 19.95 -17.00
C VAL A 747 41.61 20.28 -15.59
N GLN A 748 40.93 21.40 -15.40
CA GLN A 748 40.29 21.74 -14.11
C GLN A 748 39.11 20.83 -13.86
N ILE A 749 39.00 20.32 -12.62
CA ILE A 749 37.86 19.53 -12.11
C ILE A 749 37.23 20.28 -10.97
N ASP A 750 35.96 20.61 -11.11
CA ASP A 750 35.14 21.06 -9.98
C ASP A 750 34.60 19.84 -9.24
N TYR A 751 34.65 19.83 -7.94
CA TYR A 751 34.16 18.74 -7.10
C TYR A 751 33.72 19.24 -5.72
N MET A 752 32.96 18.41 -5.03
CA MET A 752 32.56 18.67 -3.64
C MET A 752 33.00 17.50 -2.75
N VAL A 753 33.43 17.83 -1.52
CA VAL A 753 33.65 16.82 -0.48
C VAL A 753 32.70 17.08 0.68
N GLY A 754 31.87 16.09 0.98
CA GLY A 754 30.94 16.14 2.09
C GLY A 754 30.95 14.86 2.90
N THR A 755 30.00 14.73 3.78
CA THR A 755 29.93 13.58 4.69
C THR A 755 28.52 13.02 4.81
N MET A 756 28.44 11.74 5.19
CA MET A 756 27.21 11.14 5.67
C MET A 756 27.01 11.50 7.14
N ILE A 757 25.85 12.02 7.49
CA ILE A 757 25.41 12.21 8.87
C ILE A 757 24.60 10.98 9.25
N GLU A 758 25.24 10.09 9.98
CA GLU A 758 24.66 8.77 10.31
C GLU A 758 24.93 8.34 11.77
N LEU A 759 25.60 9.19 12.52
CA LEU A 759 25.82 9.03 13.95
C LEU A 759 25.15 10.17 14.72
N PRO A 760 24.50 9.92 15.86
CA PRO A 760 23.91 10.97 16.69
C PRO A 760 24.92 12.06 17.07
N ARG A 761 26.19 11.68 17.34
CA ARG A 761 27.24 12.62 17.61
C ARG A 761 27.53 13.60 16.46
N ALA A 762 27.51 13.08 15.23
CA ALA A 762 27.68 13.92 14.03
C ALA A 762 26.56 14.95 13.90
N ALA A 763 25.33 14.52 14.12
CA ALA A 763 24.16 15.42 14.12
C ALA A 763 24.28 16.54 15.16
N LEU A 764 24.66 16.19 16.39
CA LEU A 764 24.86 17.14 17.48
C LEU A 764 26.03 18.11 17.25
N ARG A 765 27.08 17.70 16.51
CA ARG A 765 28.25 18.49 16.19
C ARG A 765 28.30 18.97 14.74
N ALA A 766 27.16 19.01 14.09
CA ALA A 766 27.04 19.35 12.66
C ALA A 766 27.62 20.75 12.32
N ALA A 767 27.54 21.72 13.23
CA ALA A 767 28.13 23.04 13.03
C ALA A 767 29.64 22.96 12.76
N GLU A 768 30.37 22.18 13.54
CA GLU A 768 31.84 22.01 13.40
C GLU A 768 32.14 21.23 12.08
N ILE A 769 31.37 20.18 11.80
CA ILE A 769 31.57 19.35 10.62
C ILE A 769 31.32 20.17 9.34
N ALA A 770 30.35 21.09 9.36
CA ALA A 770 30.01 21.96 8.24
C ALA A 770 31.08 23.03 7.93
N GLU A 771 32.06 23.25 8.83
CA GLU A 771 33.21 24.08 8.49
C GLU A 771 34.05 23.46 7.37
N THR A 772 34.06 22.12 7.30
CA THR A 772 34.84 21.35 6.30
C THR A 772 33.92 20.76 5.22
N ALA A 773 32.79 20.17 5.61
CA ALA A 773 31.88 19.55 4.68
C ALA A 773 31.13 20.55 3.80
N GLU A 774 31.01 20.25 2.50
CA GLU A 774 30.31 21.07 1.51
C GLU A 774 28.88 20.59 1.29
N PHE A 775 28.56 19.35 1.71
CA PHE A 775 27.23 18.80 1.78
C PHE A 775 27.07 17.81 2.94
N PHE A 776 25.85 17.61 3.40
CA PHE A 776 25.44 16.52 4.27
C PHE A 776 24.47 15.60 3.54
N SER A 777 24.68 14.30 3.66
CA SER A 777 23.72 13.27 3.28
C SER A 777 23.35 12.47 4.53
N PHE A 778 22.06 12.47 4.89
CA PHE A 778 21.61 11.75 6.07
C PHE A 778 21.51 10.25 5.75
N GLY A 779 22.39 9.45 6.35
CA GLY A 779 22.40 7.99 6.28
C GLY A 779 21.45 7.42 7.33
N THR A 780 20.16 7.50 7.06
CA THR A 780 19.12 7.23 8.05
C THR A 780 19.03 5.78 8.49
N ASN A 781 19.59 4.83 7.75
CA ASN A 781 19.66 3.44 8.21
C ASN A 781 20.55 3.34 9.47
N ASP A 782 21.80 3.81 9.39
CA ASP A 782 22.73 3.80 10.52
C ASP A 782 22.34 4.80 11.60
N LEU A 783 21.81 5.96 11.24
CA LEU A 783 21.33 6.94 12.22
C LEU A 783 20.18 6.36 13.05
N THR A 784 19.26 5.60 12.45
CA THR A 784 18.19 4.90 13.17
C THR A 784 18.76 3.83 14.08
N GLN A 785 19.65 2.96 13.57
CA GLN A 785 20.30 1.92 14.37
C GLN A 785 20.99 2.49 15.61
N THR A 786 21.77 3.54 15.44
CA THR A 786 22.55 4.13 16.53
C THR A 786 21.70 4.96 17.50
N THR A 787 20.63 5.56 17.05
CA THR A 787 19.70 6.33 17.90
C THR A 787 18.86 5.40 18.78
N PHE A 788 18.31 4.32 18.19
CA PHE A 788 17.54 3.33 18.95
C PHE A 788 18.42 2.34 19.72
N GLY A 789 19.69 2.16 19.33
CA GLY A 789 20.54 1.09 19.85
C GLY A 789 20.06 -0.29 19.39
N ILE A 790 19.54 -0.40 18.17
CA ILE A 790 18.96 -1.63 17.59
C ILE A 790 19.73 -1.97 16.31
N SER A 791 20.16 -3.23 16.19
CA SER A 791 20.68 -3.74 14.92
C SER A 791 19.54 -4.00 13.93
N ARG A 792 19.61 -3.44 12.73
CA ARG A 792 18.63 -3.65 11.67
C ARG A 792 18.50 -5.13 11.31
N ASP A 793 19.60 -5.84 11.26
CA ASP A 793 19.64 -7.24 10.82
C ASP A 793 19.09 -8.19 11.90
N ASP A 794 19.19 -7.82 13.18
CA ASP A 794 18.75 -8.63 14.31
C ASP A 794 17.37 -8.24 14.86
N ALA A 795 16.80 -7.15 14.41
CA ALA A 795 15.59 -6.56 15.01
C ALA A 795 14.26 -7.27 14.65
N ALA A 796 14.19 -7.95 13.52
CA ALA A 796 12.96 -8.51 12.99
C ALA A 796 12.16 -9.38 14.00
N PRO A 797 12.79 -10.25 14.84
CA PRO A 797 12.05 -11.10 15.78
C PRO A 797 11.28 -10.32 16.85
N PHE A 798 11.81 -9.21 17.35
CA PHE A 798 11.15 -8.45 18.42
C PHE A 798 10.35 -7.24 17.90
N LEU A 799 10.70 -6.65 16.76
CA LEU A 799 9.94 -5.54 16.17
C LEU A 799 8.52 -5.95 15.79
N SER A 800 8.33 -7.17 15.29
CA SER A 800 6.99 -7.72 15.01
C SER A 800 6.13 -7.82 16.28
N THR A 801 6.74 -8.19 17.41
CA THR A 801 6.08 -8.21 18.72
C THR A 801 5.75 -6.79 19.18
N TYR A 802 6.66 -5.83 19.01
CA TYR A 802 6.43 -4.42 19.36
C TYR A 802 5.25 -3.82 18.59
N GLN A 803 5.12 -4.15 17.30
CA GLN A 803 3.97 -3.73 16.49
C GLN A 803 2.66 -4.39 16.96
N SER A 804 2.69 -5.70 17.21
CA SER A 804 1.49 -6.44 17.66
C SER A 804 0.99 -5.99 19.03
N CYS A 805 1.90 -5.56 19.91
CA CYS A 805 1.58 -5.01 21.24
C CYS A 805 1.28 -3.50 21.22
N GLY A 806 1.40 -2.84 20.07
CA GLY A 806 1.17 -1.40 19.96
C GLY A 806 2.24 -0.52 20.61
N VAL A 807 3.46 -1.06 20.84
CA VAL A 807 4.61 -0.31 21.35
C VAL A 807 5.17 0.65 20.31
N ILE A 808 5.16 0.21 19.05
CA ILE A 808 5.47 1.01 17.87
C ILE A 808 4.35 0.86 16.84
N GLU A 809 4.01 1.93 16.14
CA GLU A 809 3.00 1.89 15.07
C GLU A 809 3.58 1.34 13.77
N GLN A 810 4.81 1.75 13.43
CA GLN A 810 5.50 1.38 12.21
C GLN A 810 6.95 0.97 12.51
N ASP A 811 7.52 0.15 11.64
CA ASP A 811 8.93 -0.22 11.68
C ASP A 811 9.80 1.04 11.42
N PRO A 812 10.67 1.44 12.35
CA PRO A 812 11.49 2.65 12.22
C PRO A 812 12.53 2.57 11.09
N PHE A 813 12.76 1.40 10.50
CA PHE A 813 13.61 1.21 9.32
C PHE A 813 12.84 1.33 7.99
N VAL A 814 11.50 1.29 8.04
CA VAL A 814 10.63 1.47 6.87
C VAL A 814 10.17 2.93 6.77
N SER A 815 9.68 3.49 7.87
CA SER A 815 9.26 4.89 7.96
C SER A 815 10.05 5.59 9.07
N LEU A 816 10.50 6.81 8.78
CA LEU A 816 11.39 7.55 9.68
C LEU A 816 10.72 7.83 11.03
N ASP A 817 11.43 7.52 12.10
CA ASP A 817 11.09 7.99 13.45
C ASP A 817 11.24 9.50 13.52
N LEU A 818 10.13 10.21 13.56
CA LEU A 818 10.14 11.68 13.50
C LEU A 818 10.57 12.32 14.82
N ASP A 819 10.31 11.65 15.95
CA ASP A 819 10.51 12.20 17.28
C ASP A 819 11.98 12.13 17.72
N GLY A 820 12.68 11.02 17.45
CA GLY A 820 14.10 10.87 17.81
C GLY A 820 15.04 11.14 16.64
N VAL A 821 14.97 10.31 15.59
CA VAL A 821 15.86 10.44 14.42
C VAL A 821 15.57 11.72 13.66
N GLY A 822 14.29 12.07 13.51
CA GLY A 822 13.86 13.30 12.83
C GLY A 822 14.37 14.55 13.56
N GLU A 823 14.32 14.58 14.90
CA GLU A 823 14.88 15.69 15.68
C GLU A 823 16.39 15.84 15.43
N LEU A 824 17.14 14.73 15.39
CA LEU A 824 18.57 14.78 15.08
C LEU A 824 18.84 15.32 13.67
N ILE A 825 18.03 14.97 12.67
CA ILE A 825 18.13 15.52 11.31
C ILE A 825 17.87 17.03 11.32
N GLN A 826 16.85 17.51 12.03
CA GLN A 826 16.56 18.93 12.16
C GLN A 826 17.68 19.70 12.83
N ILE A 827 18.21 19.18 13.94
CA ILE A 827 19.37 19.76 14.64
C ILE A 827 20.56 19.88 13.69
N ALA A 828 20.86 18.82 12.93
CA ALA A 828 21.99 18.81 12.02
C ALA A 828 21.79 19.78 10.84
N ALA A 829 20.60 19.83 10.28
CA ALA A 829 20.24 20.75 9.18
C ALA A 829 20.36 22.22 9.63
N GLU A 830 19.79 22.56 10.79
CA GLU A 830 19.85 23.91 11.36
C GLU A 830 21.29 24.33 11.68
N ARG A 831 22.01 23.50 12.43
CA ARG A 831 23.40 23.81 12.85
C ARG A 831 24.35 23.86 11.66
N GLY A 832 24.20 22.96 10.71
CA GLY A 832 25.00 22.93 9.50
C GLY A 832 24.81 24.18 8.64
N ARG A 833 23.56 24.58 8.35
CA ARG A 833 23.24 25.78 7.57
C ARG A 833 23.59 27.07 8.28
N LYS A 834 23.58 27.10 9.62
CA LYS A 834 24.06 28.24 10.39
C LYS A 834 25.58 28.49 10.21
N THR A 835 26.36 27.44 10.02
CA THR A 835 27.79 27.53 9.72
C THR A 835 28.05 27.79 8.25
N ARG A 836 27.34 27.09 7.36
CA ARG A 836 27.46 27.19 5.90
C ARG A 836 26.09 27.38 5.27
N ASP A 837 25.72 28.62 4.97
CA ASP A 837 24.40 28.99 4.46
C ASP A 837 23.94 28.17 3.22
N LYS A 838 24.88 27.89 2.31
CA LYS A 838 24.62 27.08 1.10
C LYS A 838 24.96 25.60 1.27
N LEU A 839 24.96 25.08 2.49
CA LEU A 839 25.16 23.64 2.72
C LEU A 839 24.08 22.83 2.04
N LYS A 840 24.47 21.98 1.10
CA LYS A 840 23.54 21.07 0.43
C LYS A 840 23.14 19.95 1.40
N LEU A 841 21.85 19.69 1.53
CA LEU A 841 21.30 18.69 2.44
C LEU A 841 20.48 17.65 1.65
N GLY A 842 20.79 16.38 1.86
CA GLY A 842 20.04 15.29 1.25
C GLY A 842 19.87 14.11 2.20
N ILE A 843 19.06 13.17 1.81
CA ILE A 843 18.85 11.89 2.50
C ILE A 843 19.11 10.74 1.53
N CYS A 844 19.77 9.69 1.96
CA CYS A 844 20.12 8.55 1.11
C CYS A 844 19.81 7.17 1.73
N GLY A 845 19.28 7.12 2.96
CA GLY A 845 18.77 5.89 3.56
C GLY A 845 17.48 5.41 2.87
N GLU A 846 16.98 4.25 3.27
CA GLU A 846 15.74 3.65 2.72
C GLU A 846 14.53 4.59 2.84
N HIS A 847 14.53 5.45 3.85
CA HIS A 847 13.49 6.46 4.09
C HIS A 847 13.36 7.50 2.96
N GLY A 848 14.40 7.65 2.11
CA GLY A 848 14.35 8.53 0.94
C GLY A 848 13.31 8.13 -0.12
N GLY A 849 12.79 6.92 -0.05
CA GLY A 849 11.69 6.41 -0.89
C GLY A 849 10.33 6.30 -0.18
N ASP A 850 10.25 6.63 1.11
CA ASP A 850 9.01 6.57 1.89
C ASP A 850 8.25 7.91 1.84
N PRO A 851 6.98 7.94 1.41
CA PRO A 851 6.20 9.18 1.28
C PRO A 851 6.10 10.00 2.56
N THR A 852 5.97 9.36 3.72
CA THR A 852 5.86 10.04 5.02
C THR A 852 7.18 10.72 5.40
N SER A 853 8.27 10.00 5.21
CA SER A 853 9.63 10.50 5.44
C SER A 853 9.99 11.65 4.47
N ILE A 854 9.55 11.56 3.21
CA ILE A 854 9.74 12.62 2.20
C ILE A 854 8.98 13.90 2.61
N ALA A 855 7.78 13.78 3.16
CA ALA A 855 7.03 14.93 3.67
C ALA A 855 7.78 15.62 4.83
N PHE A 856 8.40 14.86 5.71
CA PHE A 856 9.28 15.39 6.76
C PHE A 856 10.51 16.10 6.16
N CYS A 857 11.16 15.51 5.15
CA CYS A 857 12.32 16.11 4.47
C CYS A 857 11.97 17.46 3.83
N GLU A 858 10.79 17.56 3.20
CA GLU A 858 10.28 18.82 2.64
C GLU A 858 10.10 19.88 3.72
N LYS A 859 9.47 19.52 4.85
CA LYS A 859 9.25 20.42 5.99
C LYS A 859 10.57 20.89 6.62
N THR A 860 11.55 19.99 6.70
CA THR A 860 12.91 20.31 7.24
C THR A 860 13.73 21.14 6.25
N GLY A 861 13.31 21.25 5.00
CA GLY A 861 13.98 22.03 3.97
C GLY A 861 15.20 21.34 3.36
N LEU A 862 15.20 20.03 3.23
CA LEU A 862 16.23 19.32 2.48
C LEU A 862 16.21 19.70 1.00
N ASP A 863 17.36 19.60 0.33
CA ASP A 863 17.49 19.93 -1.09
C ASP A 863 17.11 18.76 -2.00
N TYR A 864 17.38 17.52 -1.56
CA TYR A 864 17.02 16.32 -2.31
C TYR A 864 16.76 15.11 -1.39
N VAL A 865 16.02 14.16 -1.96
CA VAL A 865 15.92 12.79 -1.45
C VAL A 865 16.56 11.84 -2.45
N SER A 866 17.14 10.72 -1.98
CA SER A 866 17.72 9.68 -2.81
C SER A 866 17.18 8.32 -2.40
N CYS A 867 16.73 7.55 -3.37
CA CYS A 867 16.06 6.26 -3.17
C CYS A 867 16.47 5.25 -4.24
N SER A 868 16.05 4.00 -4.11
CA SER A 868 16.28 3.01 -5.16
C SER A 868 15.65 3.43 -6.48
N PRO A 869 16.17 2.99 -7.65
CA PRO A 869 15.71 3.44 -8.97
C PRO A 869 14.20 3.31 -9.17
N PHE A 870 13.61 2.20 -8.77
CA PHE A 870 12.17 1.94 -8.91
C PHE A 870 11.29 2.80 -7.98
N ARG A 871 11.86 3.37 -6.94
CA ARG A 871 11.19 4.31 -6.04
C ARG A 871 11.21 5.77 -6.52
N VAL A 872 11.98 6.08 -7.55
CA VAL A 872 12.09 7.45 -8.09
C VAL A 872 10.73 8.05 -8.47
N PRO A 873 9.81 7.37 -9.18
CA PRO A 873 8.50 7.93 -9.49
C PRO A 873 7.66 8.19 -8.24
N ILE A 874 7.72 7.30 -7.25
CA ILE A 874 7.03 7.44 -5.96
C ILE A 874 7.55 8.67 -5.21
N ALA A 875 8.87 8.81 -5.13
CA ALA A 875 9.51 9.94 -4.48
C ALA A 875 9.20 11.28 -5.17
N ARG A 876 9.14 11.32 -6.51
CA ARG A 876 8.75 12.50 -7.28
C ARG A 876 7.33 12.93 -6.95
N LEU A 877 6.39 11.98 -6.91
CA LEU A 877 5.00 12.24 -6.55
C LEU A 877 4.86 12.68 -5.08
N ALA A 878 5.51 11.97 -4.16
CA ALA A 878 5.47 12.29 -2.73
C ALA A 878 6.07 13.67 -2.43
N ALA A 879 7.18 14.04 -3.07
CA ALA A 879 7.79 15.37 -2.95
C ALA A 879 6.85 16.48 -3.47
N ALA A 880 6.16 16.23 -4.57
CA ALA A 880 5.16 17.14 -5.11
C ALA A 880 3.98 17.34 -4.17
N GLN A 881 3.45 16.25 -3.63
CA GLN A 881 2.36 16.30 -2.65
C GLN A 881 2.76 17.02 -1.36
N ALA A 882 3.98 16.81 -0.89
CA ALA A 882 4.50 17.51 0.29
C ALA A 882 4.60 19.03 0.04
N ALA A 883 5.13 19.43 -1.12
CA ALA A 883 5.23 20.83 -1.50
C ALA A 883 3.85 21.50 -1.65
N ALA A 884 2.89 20.84 -2.30
CA ALA A 884 1.51 21.34 -2.46
C ALA A 884 0.82 21.54 -1.10
N ARG A 885 0.93 20.60 -0.18
CA ARG A 885 0.34 20.70 1.17
C ARG A 885 0.96 21.84 1.99
N ASN A 886 2.28 22.03 1.91
CA ASN A 886 2.97 23.12 2.59
C ASN A 886 2.60 24.49 2.04
N SER A 887 2.29 24.59 0.75
CA SER A 887 1.86 25.85 0.12
C SER A 887 0.43 26.25 0.49
N ALA A 888 -0.40 25.29 0.88
CA ALA A 888 -1.79 25.49 1.29
C ALA A 888 -1.95 25.78 2.79
N SER A 889 -0.94 25.50 3.61
CA SER A 889 -0.88 25.79 5.06
C SER A 889 -0.18 27.13 5.32
#